data_519f45f852b040170cf863b5d4fb62a0
#
_entry.id   519f45f852b040170cf863b5d4fb62a0
#
_cell.length_a   1.000
_cell.length_b   1.000
_cell.length_c   1.000
_cell.angle_alpha   90.00
_cell.angle_beta   90.00
_cell.angle_gamma   90.00
#
_symmetry.space_group_name_H-M   'P 1'
#
loop_
_entity.id
_entity.type
_entity.pdbx_description
1 polymer ?
#
loop_
_entity_poly.entity_id
_entity_poly.type
_entity_poly.pdbx_seq_one_letter_code
_entity_poly.pdbx_strand_id
1 'polypeptide(L)'
;MAYHATRREDCDSSGQYSHDTSLFLQSKSVSSESIFMGYRNLQECVRDLERHGQLIRLKCEVSANLEAAEIHRRVCERGGPAILFENVAGCRFPMVSNLFGTLERARLMFRDAMKGVETLVQLKKDPTWLLKHPGHIPAALRTLISMRCATRSSGPVMECRTTLQELPQLKCWPKDGGAFVTLPEVYTEHPDRPGYIHSNLGMYRVQISGNEYQPNKEVGLHYQIHRSIGFHHAAAIAKGKPLRVNILVGGPPSLAVAAVMPLPDGIPEVAFAGALSRHAVRMVRQGANPMICAEADFCISGTIDPDRRLPEGPFGDHLGYYSLTHDFPVVNVDAVYHRRDAIWPFTVVGRPPQEDTIFGALIHDLTGPAIPAVLPGVHAVHAVDAAGVHPLLLAIGSERYVPYASERQPQELLTNANAILGQGQLSLAKYLLIVAKEDNPKLDIHDIGDFLQHLLQRVDWTRDLHFQTRTTIDTLDYTGSGFNAGSKLVIAAAGNAKRTLATNISSDLKLPDGFSKPHICMPGIMAIQGPKHVGKPYEDDGHVERFCRELTEANVSTLDGWPLIVIVDDSEFCAKTLNNFLWMTFTRSNPASDIYGVHSFTEAKHWGCRSSLVIDARVKPHMAPPLETDPEITRRVDKLGAPGGPLHGLI
;
A
#
# COMPACT_ATOMS: atom_id res chain seq x y z
N MET A 1 2.31 -37.42 -32.80
CA MET A 1 2.46 -38.86 -32.42
C MET A 1 2.09 -38.95 -30.95
N ALA A 2 1.03 -39.67 -30.69
CA ALA A 2 0.52 -39.98 -29.35
C ALA A 2 1.29 -41.10 -28.71
N TYR A 3 1.36 -41.15 -27.39
CA TYR A 3 1.42 -42.36 -26.54
C TYR A 3 1.26 -41.89 -25.09
N HIS A 4 0.14 -42.15 -24.50
CA HIS A 4 -0.40 -43.26 -23.71
C HIS A 4 0.01 -43.25 -22.23
N ALA A 5 -1.04 -43.23 -21.44
CA ALA A 5 -1.16 -43.39 -20.01
C ALA A 5 -0.75 -44.77 -19.51
N THR A 6 -0.31 -44.85 -18.25
CA THR A 6 -0.55 -46.04 -17.41
C THR A 6 -0.87 -45.64 -15.97
N ARG A 7 -2.04 -46.08 -15.52
CA ARG A 7 -2.51 -46.19 -14.12
C ARG A 7 -1.67 -47.13 -13.31
N ARG A 8 -1.57 -46.90 -12.02
CA ARG A 8 -1.78 -47.92 -10.97
C ARG A 8 -2.29 -47.28 -9.67
N GLU A 9 -3.38 -47.86 -9.25
CA GLU A 9 -4.07 -47.85 -7.96
C GLU A 9 -3.17 -48.51 -6.90
N ASP A 10 -3.25 -48.29 -5.63
CA ASP A 10 -4.20 -48.47 -4.55
C ASP A 10 -3.50 -48.14 -3.21
N CYS A 11 -4.14 -47.47 -2.27
CA CYS A 11 -4.59 -48.01 -1.00
C CYS A 11 -5.11 -46.91 -0.07
N ASP A 12 -6.31 -47.09 0.26
CA ASP A 12 -7.30 -46.68 1.21
C ASP A 12 -6.81 -46.29 2.62
N SER A 13 -7.35 -45.19 3.16
CA SER A 13 -8.02 -45.19 4.47
C SER A 13 -8.66 -43.80 4.80
N SER A 14 -9.97 -43.75 4.61
CA SER A 14 -11.03 -43.16 5.46
C SER A 14 -10.77 -41.87 6.25
N GLY A 15 -11.52 -40.83 5.87
CA GLY A 15 -11.76 -39.63 6.64
C GLY A 15 -12.76 -38.69 5.92
N GLN A 16 -14.04 -39.11 5.86
CA GLN A 16 -15.12 -38.32 5.29
C GLN A 16 -15.33 -37.02 6.06
N TYR A 17 -15.18 -35.88 5.39
CA TYR A 17 -16.00 -34.69 5.64
C TYR A 17 -16.59 -34.25 4.31
N SER A 18 -17.86 -34.61 4.15
CA SER A 18 -18.72 -34.15 3.08
C SER A 18 -19.10 -32.68 3.32
N HIS A 19 -18.57 -31.77 2.53
CA HIS A 19 -19.19 -30.44 2.36
C HIS A 19 -20.15 -30.51 1.17
N ASP A 20 -21.42 -30.56 1.52
CA ASP A 20 -22.56 -30.42 0.61
C ASP A 20 -22.65 -28.94 0.15
N THR A 21 -22.08 -28.63 -1.01
CA THR A 21 -22.11 -27.30 -1.65
C THR A 21 -23.01 -27.32 -2.90
N SER A 22 -24.18 -28.00 -2.82
CA SER A 22 -25.11 -28.06 -3.93
C SER A 22 -26.47 -27.44 -3.62
N LEU A 23 -26.50 -26.17 -3.22
CA LEU A 23 -27.76 -25.39 -3.16
C LEU A 23 -27.41 -23.91 -3.31
N PHE A 24 -27.25 -23.44 -4.56
CA PHE A 24 -27.52 -22.07 -4.99
C PHE A 24 -26.97 -21.82 -6.41
N LEU A 25 -27.41 -22.63 -7.38
CA LEU A 25 -27.30 -22.28 -8.79
C LEU A 25 -28.66 -22.54 -9.47
N GLN A 26 -29.62 -21.68 -9.20
CA GLN A 26 -30.71 -21.44 -10.14
C GLN A 26 -30.39 -20.17 -10.91
N SER A 27 -29.80 -20.34 -12.09
CA SER A 27 -29.64 -19.29 -13.08
C SER A 27 -31.02 -18.86 -13.59
N LYS A 28 -31.52 -17.72 -13.12
CA LYS A 28 -32.52 -16.96 -13.87
C LYS A 28 -31.80 -16.28 -15.01
N SER A 29 -32.11 -16.69 -16.24
CA SER A 29 -31.74 -16.00 -17.47
C SER A 29 -32.20 -14.54 -17.40
N VAL A 30 -31.26 -13.61 -17.23
CA VAL A 30 -31.51 -12.18 -17.39
C VAL A 30 -31.28 -11.84 -18.84
N SER A 31 -32.39 -11.60 -19.51
CA SER A 31 -32.46 -11.04 -20.85
C SER A 31 -31.99 -9.59 -20.87
N SER A 32 -31.27 -9.21 -21.91
CA SER A 32 -30.69 -7.90 -22.24
C SER A 32 -29.52 -7.47 -21.32
N GLU A 33 -28.30 -7.70 -21.78
CA GLU A 33 -27.11 -6.98 -21.32
C GLU A 33 -27.31 -5.47 -21.59
N SER A 34 -27.86 -4.75 -20.61
CA SER A 34 -27.72 -3.30 -20.59
C SER A 34 -26.23 -3.01 -20.42
N ILE A 35 -25.62 -2.32 -21.40
CA ILE A 35 -24.23 -1.88 -21.33
C ILE A 35 -24.05 -1.13 -20.00
N PHE A 36 -23.34 -1.73 -19.04
CA PHE A 36 -23.05 -1.09 -17.76
C PHE A 36 -22.13 0.10 -18.04
N MET A 37 -22.52 1.26 -17.56
CA MET A 37 -21.84 2.53 -17.84
C MET A 37 -21.07 3.05 -16.61
N GLY A 38 -20.49 2.19 -15.79
CA GLY A 38 -19.81 2.60 -14.55
C GLY A 38 -20.75 3.31 -13.55
N TYR A 39 -20.25 3.58 -12.35
CA TYR A 39 -21.06 4.24 -11.31
C TYR A 39 -20.91 5.75 -11.39
N ARG A 40 -22.02 6.48 -11.23
CA ARG A 40 -22.02 7.94 -11.10
C ARG A 40 -21.80 8.40 -9.67
N ASN A 41 -22.19 7.57 -8.70
CA ASN A 41 -22.14 7.86 -7.27
C ASN A 41 -21.98 6.58 -6.45
N LEU A 42 -21.76 6.74 -5.15
CA LEU A 42 -21.58 5.62 -4.23
C LEU A 42 -22.83 4.77 -4.07
N GLN A 43 -24.02 5.39 -4.12
CA GLN A 43 -25.31 4.68 -3.97
C GLN A 43 -25.57 3.70 -5.13
N GLU A 44 -25.13 4.02 -6.34
CA GLU A 44 -25.20 3.09 -7.47
C GLU A 44 -24.25 1.89 -7.25
N CYS A 45 -23.04 2.16 -6.76
CA CYS A 45 -22.06 1.12 -6.43
C CYS A 45 -22.58 0.19 -5.33
N VAL A 46 -23.05 0.73 -4.22
CA VAL A 46 -23.61 -0.04 -3.09
C VAL A 46 -24.72 -0.97 -3.55
N ARG A 47 -25.67 -0.46 -4.36
CA ARG A 47 -26.77 -1.28 -4.91
C ARG A 47 -26.28 -2.38 -5.85
N ASP A 48 -25.25 -2.11 -6.65
CA ASP A 48 -24.73 -3.10 -7.59
C ASP A 48 -23.93 -4.18 -6.86
N LEU A 49 -23.10 -3.82 -5.89
CA LEU A 49 -22.38 -4.78 -5.03
C LEU A 49 -23.36 -5.68 -4.24
N GLU A 50 -24.44 -5.12 -3.73
CA GLU A 50 -25.49 -5.89 -3.04
C GLU A 50 -26.15 -6.90 -3.98
N ARG A 51 -26.49 -6.51 -5.24
CA ARG A 51 -27.06 -7.40 -6.25
C ARG A 51 -26.15 -8.57 -6.61
N HIS A 52 -24.83 -8.35 -6.56
CA HIS A 52 -23.83 -9.37 -6.86
C HIS A 52 -23.38 -10.15 -5.63
N GLY A 53 -24.02 -9.96 -4.46
CA GLY A 53 -23.65 -10.64 -3.21
C GLY A 53 -22.28 -10.19 -2.64
N GLN A 54 -21.76 -9.06 -3.11
CA GLN A 54 -20.49 -8.49 -2.69
C GLN A 54 -20.63 -7.45 -1.57
N LEU A 55 -21.85 -7.25 -1.05
CA LEU A 55 -22.13 -6.32 0.05
C LEU A 55 -23.23 -6.86 0.95
N ILE A 56 -23.07 -6.69 2.24
CA ILE A 56 -24.08 -6.98 3.27
C ILE A 56 -24.50 -5.71 4.01
N ARG A 57 -25.72 -5.72 4.57
CA ARG A 57 -26.24 -4.65 5.42
C ARG A 57 -26.22 -5.06 6.89
N LEU A 58 -25.58 -4.28 7.71
CA LEU A 58 -25.56 -4.46 9.16
C LEU A 58 -26.53 -3.46 9.80
N LYS A 59 -27.62 -3.98 10.38
CA LYS A 59 -28.72 -3.18 10.93
C LYS A 59 -28.59 -2.91 12.41
N CYS A 60 -27.83 -3.75 13.15
CA CYS A 60 -27.56 -3.48 14.54
C CYS A 60 -26.76 -2.18 14.71
N GLU A 61 -26.93 -1.55 15.86
CA GLU A 61 -26.18 -0.36 16.19
C GLU A 61 -24.69 -0.70 16.35
N VAL A 62 -23.82 0.09 15.71
CA VAL A 62 -22.36 -0.05 15.74
C VAL A 62 -21.72 1.31 16.01
N SER A 63 -20.76 1.36 16.92
CA SER A 63 -20.01 2.57 17.21
C SER A 63 -18.96 2.85 16.12
N ALA A 64 -18.86 4.10 15.66
CA ALA A 64 -17.77 4.56 14.82
C ALA A 64 -16.42 4.60 15.57
N ASN A 65 -16.46 4.63 16.91
CA ASN A 65 -15.28 4.57 17.76
C ASN A 65 -14.85 3.12 17.97
N LEU A 66 -13.82 2.68 17.26
CA LEU A 66 -13.14 1.38 17.30
C LEU A 66 -13.96 0.18 16.79
N GLU A 67 -15.28 0.09 17.05
CA GLU A 67 -16.07 -1.11 16.77
C GLU A 67 -16.28 -1.37 15.28
N ALA A 68 -16.65 -0.33 14.52
CA ALA A 68 -16.77 -0.42 13.07
C ALA A 68 -15.41 -0.79 12.40
N ALA A 69 -14.32 -0.26 12.94
CA ALA A 69 -12.97 -0.56 12.48
C ALA A 69 -12.56 -2.01 12.78
N GLU A 70 -12.89 -2.53 13.97
CA GLU A 70 -12.61 -3.93 14.32
C GLU A 70 -13.39 -4.90 13.43
N ILE A 71 -14.68 -4.61 13.17
CA ILE A 71 -15.50 -5.41 12.24
C ILE A 71 -14.89 -5.39 10.85
N HIS A 72 -14.53 -4.20 10.35
CA HIS A 72 -13.91 -4.05 9.04
C HIS A 72 -12.63 -4.90 8.91
N ARG A 73 -11.69 -4.80 9.86
CA ARG A 73 -10.43 -5.55 9.82
C ARG A 73 -10.64 -7.04 9.69
N ARG A 74 -11.52 -7.62 10.52
CA ARG A 74 -11.78 -9.06 10.52
C ARG A 74 -12.42 -9.55 9.23
N VAL A 75 -13.35 -8.75 8.68
CA VAL A 75 -14.00 -9.10 7.41
C VAL A 75 -13.02 -8.95 6.24
N CYS A 76 -12.21 -7.89 6.23
CA CYS A 76 -11.19 -7.67 5.20
C CYS A 76 -10.12 -8.78 5.22
N GLU A 77 -9.61 -9.15 6.39
CA GLU A 77 -8.63 -10.23 6.58
C GLU A 77 -9.10 -11.57 6.02
N ARG A 78 -10.41 -11.84 6.09
CA ARG A 78 -11.03 -13.06 5.53
C ARG A 78 -11.46 -12.94 4.08
N GLY A 79 -11.19 -11.81 3.42
CA GLY A 79 -11.65 -11.54 2.06
C GLY A 79 -13.17 -11.45 1.95
N GLY A 80 -13.85 -11.04 3.01
CA GLY A 80 -15.32 -10.97 3.10
C GLY A 80 -15.91 -9.81 2.29
N PRO A 81 -17.27 -9.68 2.30
CA PRO A 81 -18.00 -8.67 1.52
C PRO A 81 -17.77 -7.25 2.05
N ALA A 82 -18.16 -6.24 1.25
CA ALA A 82 -18.33 -4.88 1.75
C ALA A 82 -19.47 -4.83 2.80
N ILE A 83 -19.40 -3.89 3.73
CA ILE A 83 -20.39 -3.79 4.82
C ILE A 83 -20.99 -2.40 4.81
N LEU A 84 -22.32 -2.33 4.70
CA LEU A 84 -23.09 -1.10 4.93
C LEU A 84 -23.63 -1.11 6.36
N PHE A 85 -23.10 -0.25 7.20
CA PHE A 85 -23.57 0.00 8.57
C PHE A 85 -24.74 0.98 8.51
N GLU A 86 -25.96 0.48 8.65
CA GLU A 86 -27.17 1.30 8.54
C GLU A 86 -27.45 2.12 9.81
N ASN A 87 -26.99 1.64 10.97
CA ASN A 87 -27.23 2.27 12.26
C ASN A 87 -25.90 2.54 12.97
N VAL A 88 -25.45 3.78 12.89
CA VAL A 88 -24.18 4.24 13.51
C VAL A 88 -24.50 4.99 14.79
N ALA A 89 -23.97 4.52 15.92
CA ALA A 89 -24.23 5.10 17.23
C ALA A 89 -23.91 6.61 17.27
N GLY A 90 -24.93 7.41 17.62
CA GLY A 90 -24.78 8.87 17.72
C GLY A 90 -24.60 9.61 16.40
N CYS A 91 -24.76 8.96 15.25
CA CYS A 91 -24.62 9.58 13.94
C CYS A 91 -25.79 9.23 13.01
N ARG A 92 -26.33 10.22 12.30
CA ARG A 92 -27.43 10.01 11.34
C ARG A 92 -27.01 9.44 10.00
N PHE A 93 -25.70 9.45 9.71
CA PHE A 93 -25.19 9.00 8.42
C PHE A 93 -24.79 7.52 8.48
N PRO A 94 -25.28 6.68 7.55
CA PRO A 94 -24.77 5.33 7.39
C PRO A 94 -23.31 5.35 6.92
N MET A 95 -22.57 4.29 7.28
CA MET A 95 -21.18 4.12 6.85
C MET A 95 -21.05 2.88 5.97
N VAL A 96 -20.08 2.89 5.04
CA VAL A 96 -19.73 1.72 4.24
C VAL A 96 -18.24 1.46 4.28
N SER A 97 -17.84 0.20 4.43
CA SER A 97 -16.44 -0.18 4.45
C SER A 97 -16.14 -1.41 3.61
N ASN A 98 -14.86 -1.71 3.46
CA ASN A 98 -14.37 -2.87 2.73
C ASN A 98 -14.83 -2.87 1.25
N LEU A 99 -14.99 -1.67 0.67
CA LEU A 99 -15.40 -1.53 -0.74
C LEU A 99 -14.36 -2.13 -1.69
N PHE A 100 -13.09 -1.93 -1.37
CA PHE A 100 -11.95 -2.39 -2.18
C PHE A 100 -11.23 -3.61 -1.57
N GLY A 101 -11.82 -4.29 -0.58
CA GLY A 101 -11.13 -5.33 0.20
C GLY A 101 -10.84 -6.64 -0.55
N THR A 102 -11.28 -6.81 -1.80
CA THR A 102 -10.86 -7.92 -2.67
C THR A 102 -10.64 -7.46 -4.10
N LEU A 103 -9.65 -8.04 -4.78
CA LEU A 103 -9.36 -7.71 -6.17
C LEU A 103 -10.52 -8.09 -7.11
N GLU A 104 -11.24 -9.17 -6.80
CA GLU A 104 -12.44 -9.57 -7.54
C GLU A 104 -13.52 -8.48 -7.48
N ARG A 105 -13.79 -7.94 -6.29
CA ARG A 105 -14.76 -6.85 -6.11
C ARG A 105 -14.30 -5.56 -6.78
N ALA A 106 -13.01 -5.22 -6.70
CA ALA A 106 -12.45 -4.08 -7.41
C ALA A 106 -12.58 -4.24 -8.94
N ARG A 107 -12.28 -5.42 -9.49
CA ARG A 107 -12.48 -5.73 -10.91
C ARG A 107 -13.96 -5.71 -11.31
N LEU A 108 -14.86 -6.18 -10.44
CA LEU A 108 -16.31 -6.08 -10.65
C LEU A 108 -16.76 -4.61 -10.76
N MET A 109 -16.26 -3.75 -9.87
CA MET A 109 -16.59 -2.31 -9.90
C MET A 109 -16.15 -1.63 -11.18
N PHE A 110 -15.02 -2.01 -11.76
CA PHE A 110 -14.45 -1.38 -12.96
C PHE A 110 -14.52 -2.25 -14.21
N ARG A 111 -15.34 -3.33 -14.21
CA ARG A 111 -15.39 -4.37 -15.24
C ARG A 111 -15.44 -3.87 -16.68
N ASP A 112 -16.14 -2.75 -16.92
CA ASP A 112 -16.28 -2.21 -18.27
C ASP A 112 -15.25 -1.10 -18.60
N ALA A 113 -14.57 -0.56 -17.58
CA ALA A 113 -13.60 0.51 -17.75
C ALA A 113 -12.20 -0.03 -18.09
N MET A 114 -11.84 -1.21 -17.59
CA MET A 114 -10.50 -1.79 -17.71
C MET A 114 -9.98 -1.79 -19.15
N LYS A 115 -10.76 -2.30 -20.10
CA LYS A 115 -10.38 -2.32 -21.54
C LYS A 115 -10.08 -0.92 -22.11
N GLY A 116 -10.82 0.09 -21.66
CA GLY A 116 -10.61 1.47 -22.09
C GLY A 116 -9.30 2.05 -21.53
N VAL A 117 -9.03 1.79 -20.26
CA VAL A 117 -7.79 2.22 -19.59
C VAL A 117 -6.58 1.49 -20.17
N GLU A 118 -6.65 0.17 -20.37
CA GLU A 118 -5.61 -0.62 -21.06
C GLU A 118 -5.29 -0.03 -22.45
N THR A 119 -6.31 0.37 -23.20
CA THR A 119 -6.13 1.01 -24.50
C THR A 119 -5.35 2.33 -24.38
N LEU A 120 -5.64 3.17 -23.35
CA LEU A 120 -4.88 4.40 -23.12
C LEU A 120 -3.41 4.12 -22.74
N VAL A 121 -3.18 3.09 -21.93
CA VAL A 121 -1.83 2.64 -21.58
C VAL A 121 -1.04 2.18 -22.82
N GLN A 122 -1.69 1.40 -23.71
CA GLN A 122 -1.08 0.97 -24.97
C GLN A 122 -0.79 2.15 -25.90
N LEU A 123 -1.68 3.13 -26.00
CA LEU A 123 -1.47 4.36 -26.77
C LEU A 123 -0.28 5.18 -26.27
N LYS A 124 -0.09 5.25 -24.95
CA LYS A 124 1.07 5.91 -24.38
C LYS A 124 2.38 5.18 -24.75
N LYS A 125 2.33 3.85 -24.80
CA LYS A 125 3.46 2.98 -25.15
C LYS A 125 3.79 3.03 -26.64
N ASP A 126 2.77 2.98 -27.52
CA ASP A 126 2.89 3.07 -28.97
C ASP A 126 1.74 3.95 -29.52
N PRO A 127 2.00 5.26 -29.80
CA PRO A 127 0.98 6.15 -30.38
C PRO A 127 0.40 5.65 -31.71
N THR A 128 1.13 4.77 -32.44
CA THR A 128 0.67 4.19 -33.70
C THR A 128 -0.20 2.95 -33.51
N TRP A 129 -0.36 2.47 -32.26
CA TRP A 129 -1.07 1.24 -31.95
C TRP A 129 -2.49 1.18 -32.50
N LEU A 130 -3.25 2.30 -32.45
CA LEU A 130 -4.60 2.38 -32.99
C LEU A 130 -4.66 2.19 -34.51
N LEU A 131 -3.62 2.58 -35.25
CA LEU A 131 -3.54 2.37 -36.68
C LEU A 131 -3.42 0.87 -37.01
N LYS A 132 -2.77 0.12 -36.13
CA LYS A 132 -2.60 -1.33 -36.22
C LYS A 132 -3.84 -2.09 -35.71
N HIS A 133 -4.67 -1.44 -34.85
CA HIS A 133 -5.83 -2.03 -34.19
C HIS A 133 -7.08 -1.13 -34.30
N PRO A 134 -7.61 -0.87 -35.51
CA PRO A 134 -8.67 0.12 -35.76
C PRO A 134 -9.99 -0.19 -35.01
N GLY A 135 -10.26 -1.46 -34.68
CA GLY A 135 -11.41 -1.86 -33.86
C GLY A 135 -11.47 -1.26 -32.47
N HIS A 136 -10.34 -0.77 -31.94
CA HIS A 136 -10.26 -0.12 -30.62
C HIS A 136 -10.53 1.39 -30.67
N ILE A 137 -10.61 2.01 -31.85
CA ILE A 137 -10.83 3.46 -32.01
C ILE A 137 -12.11 3.94 -31.29
N PRO A 138 -13.28 3.27 -31.43
CA PRO A 138 -14.51 3.73 -30.76
C PRO A 138 -14.39 3.68 -29.22
N ALA A 139 -13.71 2.67 -28.66
CA ALA A 139 -13.48 2.56 -27.22
C ALA A 139 -12.53 3.67 -26.72
N ALA A 140 -11.43 3.90 -27.42
CA ALA A 140 -10.48 4.97 -27.13
C ALA A 140 -11.15 6.36 -27.14
N LEU A 141 -11.96 6.66 -28.17
CA LEU A 141 -12.68 7.93 -28.27
C LEU A 141 -13.68 8.11 -27.12
N ARG A 142 -14.44 7.07 -26.76
CA ARG A 142 -15.35 7.11 -25.59
C ARG A 142 -14.60 7.41 -24.32
N THR A 143 -13.47 6.73 -24.08
CA THR A 143 -12.64 6.94 -22.90
C THR A 143 -12.10 8.37 -22.88
N LEU A 144 -11.59 8.90 -23.99
CA LEU A 144 -11.12 10.30 -24.08
C LEU A 144 -12.25 11.32 -23.83
N ILE A 145 -13.46 11.05 -24.29
CA ILE A 145 -14.63 11.89 -24.02
C ILE A 145 -14.98 11.87 -22.53
N SER A 146 -14.92 10.71 -21.88
CA SER A 146 -15.21 10.57 -20.45
C SER A 146 -14.15 11.23 -19.57
N MET A 147 -12.93 11.44 -20.06
CA MET A 147 -11.87 12.18 -19.34
C MET A 147 -12.11 13.70 -19.21
N ARG A 148 -13.14 14.23 -19.86
CA ARG A 148 -13.51 15.64 -19.72
C ARG A 148 -14.24 15.86 -18.38
N CYS A 149 -14.04 17.03 -17.76
CA CYS A 149 -14.88 17.46 -16.66
C CYS A 149 -16.13 18.16 -17.19
N ALA A 150 -17.31 17.80 -16.68
CA ALA A 150 -18.57 18.44 -17.01
C ALA A 150 -18.93 19.47 -15.94
N THR A 151 -18.73 20.75 -16.22
CA THR A 151 -19.09 21.84 -15.28
C THR A 151 -20.60 21.95 -15.12
N ARG A 152 -21.05 22.13 -13.87
CA ARG A 152 -22.44 22.34 -13.45
C ARG A 152 -22.55 23.55 -12.53
N SER A 153 -23.73 24.13 -12.43
CA SER A 153 -24.03 25.22 -11.48
C SER A 153 -24.38 24.69 -10.09
N SER A 154 -24.82 23.43 -9.99
CA SER A 154 -25.24 22.79 -8.74
C SER A 154 -25.09 21.28 -8.85
N GLY A 155 -25.17 20.56 -7.75
CA GLY A 155 -25.10 19.11 -7.68
C GLY A 155 -25.59 18.53 -6.36
N PRO A 156 -25.85 17.21 -6.28
CA PRO A 156 -26.35 16.55 -5.07
C PRO A 156 -25.55 16.87 -3.80
N VAL A 157 -24.23 16.97 -3.87
CA VAL A 157 -23.38 17.32 -2.73
C VAL A 157 -23.75 18.64 -2.08
N MET A 158 -24.39 19.56 -2.82
CA MET A 158 -24.77 20.91 -2.34
C MET A 158 -26.19 20.97 -1.75
N GLU A 159 -26.93 19.84 -1.69
CA GLU A 159 -28.33 19.83 -1.24
C GLU A 159 -28.51 20.16 0.23
N CYS A 160 -27.57 19.74 1.06
CA CYS A 160 -27.63 19.92 2.51
C CYS A 160 -26.31 20.47 3.07
N ARG A 161 -26.38 20.99 4.30
CA ARG A 161 -25.23 21.37 5.10
C ARG A 161 -25.25 20.70 6.45
N THR A 162 -24.07 20.49 7.02
CA THR A 162 -23.87 19.91 8.34
C THR A 162 -22.66 20.55 9.02
N THR A 163 -22.27 20.03 10.19
CA THR A 163 -21.07 20.42 10.92
C THR A 163 -20.07 19.27 11.01
N LEU A 164 -18.80 19.53 11.34
CA LEU A 164 -17.81 18.48 11.52
C LEU A 164 -18.19 17.49 12.64
N GLN A 165 -18.84 17.99 13.71
CA GLN A 165 -19.25 17.16 14.83
C GLN A 165 -20.40 16.19 14.51
N GLU A 166 -21.23 16.50 13.51
CA GLU A 166 -22.31 15.62 13.04
C GLU A 166 -21.85 14.54 12.08
N LEU A 167 -20.60 14.62 11.55
CA LEU A 167 -20.00 13.58 10.73
C LEU A 167 -19.67 12.34 11.59
N PRO A 168 -19.58 11.15 10.98
CA PRO A 168 -19.08 9.98 11.69
C PRO A 168 -17.71 10.24 12.34
N GLN A 169 -17.66 10.15 13.67
CA GLN A 169 -16.42 10.35 14.43
C GLN A 169 -15.62 9.03 14.43
N LEU A 170 -15.10 8.66 13.25
CA LEU A 170 -14.42 7.41 13.05
C LEU A 170 -13.03 7.43 13.71
N LYS A 171 -12.85 6.54 14.70
CA LYS A 171 -11.57 6.23 15.32
C LYS A 171 -11.26 4.76 15.06
N CYS A 172 -10.11 4.46 14.43
CA CYS A 172 -9.77 3.11 14.00
C CYS A 172 -8.96 2.33 15.03
N TRP A 173 -8.09 3.03 15.77
CA TRP A 173 -7.17 2.42 16.73
C TRP A 173 -7.20 3.14 18.08
N PRO A 174 -6.97 2.43 19.19
CA PRO A 174 -7.10 3.00 20.56
C PRO A 174 -6.30 4.28 20.80
N LYS A 175 -5.09 4.38 20.21
CA LYS A 175 -4.20 5.54 20.40
C LYS A 175 -4.29 6.59 19.29
N ASP A 176 -5.25 6.48 18.35
CA ASP A 176 -5.48 7.55 17.38
C ASP A 176 -5.78 8.87 18.10
N GLY A 177 -5.19 9.97 17.63
CA GLY A 177 -5.30 11.30 18.22
C GLY A 177 -6.69 11.92 18.19
N GLY A 178 -7.63 11.29 17.48
CA GLY A 178 -9.02 11.72 17.33
C GLY A 178 -9.73 10.94 16.24
N ALA A 179 -10.78 11.53 15.66
CA ALA A 179 -11.48 10.96 14.52
C ALA A 179 -10.84 11.37 13.19
N PHE A 180 -10.84 10.44 12.23
CA PHE A 180 -10.22 10.66 10.92
C PHE A 180 -11.18 10.34 9.78
N VAL A 181 -10.99 11.05 8.64
CA VAL A 181 -11.46 10.62 7.32
C VAL A 181 -10.37 9.73 6.73
N THR A 182 -10.68 8.47 6.47
CA THR A 182 -9.70 7.47 6.03
C THR A 182 -9.76 7.15 4.53
N LEU A 183 -10.83 7.59 3.84
CA LEU A 183 -10.94 7.59 2.38
C LEU A 183 -11.29 8.98 1.85
N PRO A 184 -10.47 10.00 2.11
CA PRO A 184 -10.70 11.34 1.59
C PRO A 184 -10.13 11.50 0.20
N GLU A 185 -10.83 12.19 -0.67
CA GLU A 185 -10.33 12.67 -1.96
C GLU A 185 -10.11 14.19 -1.88
N VAL A 186 -8.88 14.61 -1.63
CA VAL A 186 -8.54 16.04 -1.43
C VAL A 186 -8.26 16.69 -2.77
N TYR A 187 -9.12 17.63 -3.13
CA TYR A 187 -9.05 18.36 -4.39
C TYR A 187 -8.51 19.78 -4.20
N THR A 188 -7.50 20.16 -4.99
CA THR A 188 -6.94 21.50 -5.08
C THR A 188 -6.69 21.90 -6.52
N GLU A 189 -6.70 23.22 -6.81
CA GLU A 189 -6.32 23.78 -8.11
C GLU A 189 -5.06 24.64 -7.95
N HIS A 190 -4.18 24.64 -8.96
CA HIS A 190 -2.93 25.40 -8.89
C HIS A 190 -3.21 26.91 -8.80
N PRO A 191 -2.63 27.64 -7.82
CA PRO A 191 -2.94 29.06 -7.57
C PRO A 191 -2.70 30.01 -8.75
N ASP A 192 -1.79 29.63 -9.68
CA ASP A 192 -1.48 30.42 -10.88
C ASP A 192 -2.27 29.98 -12.12
N ARG A 193 -2.76 28.77 -12.11
CA ARG A 193 -3.41 28.13 -13.27
C ARG A 193 -4.65 27.37 -12.79
N PRO A 194 -5.70 28.09 -12.34
CA PRO A 194 -6.91 27.46 -11.81
C PRO A 194 -7.64 26.64 -12.89
N GLY A 195 -8.35 25.64 -12.45
CA GLY A 195 -9.13 24.73 -13.31
C GLY A 195 -8.63 23.29 -13.26
N TYR A 196 -9.50 22.36 -13.67
CA TYR A 196 -9.27 20.93 -13.47
C TYR A 196 -8.04 20.37 -14.21
N ILE A 197 -7.58 21.04 -15.27
CA ILE A 197 -6.38 20.57 -16.03
C ILE A 197 -5.11 20.67 -15.19
N HIS A 198 -5.07 21.61 -14.25
CA HIS A 198 -3.96 21.83 -13.32
C HIS A 198 -4.40 21.59 -11.88
N SER A 199 -5.34 20.67 -11.70
CA SER A 199 -5.79 20.25 -10.38
C SER A 199 -4.98 19.07 -9.87
N ASN A 200 -5.07 18.84 -8.58
CA ASN A 200 -4.65 17.63 -7.91
C ASN A 200 -5.85 17.04 -7.19
N LEU A 201 -6.02 15.74 -7.27
CA LEU A 201 -6.90 14.95 -6.44
C LEU A 201 -6.06 13.85 -5.80
N GLY A 202 -5.90 13.88 -4.48
CA GLY A 202 -5.06 12.92 -3.78
C GLY A 202 -5.70 12.40 -2.51
N MET A 203 -5.36 11.17 -2.13
CA MET A 203 -5.79 10.58 -0.87
C MET A 203 -4.81 11.00 0.23
N TYR A 204 -5.22 11.96 1.05
CA TYR A 204 -4.44 12.52 2.16
C TYR A 204 -5.29 12.49 3.40
N ARG A 205 -4.89 11.74 4.45
CA ARG A 205 -5.70 11.58 5.65
C ARG A 205 -6.05 12.92 6.30
N VAL A 206 -7.25 13.02 6.85
CA VAL A 206 -7.77 14.25 7.47
C VAL A 206 -8.22 13.93 8.88
N GLN A 207 -7.64 14.63 9.87
CA GLN A 207 -8.05 14.55 11.26
C GLN A 207 -9.14 15.59 11.52
N ILE A 208 -10.37 15.13 11.84
CA ILE A 208 -11.55 16.00 12.00
C ILE A 208 -11.87 16.38 13.44
N SER A 209 -11.21 15.75 14.42
CA SER A 209 -11.35 16.07 15.84
C SER A 209 -10.12 15.63 16.63
N GLY A 210 -10.05 16.07 17.87
CA GLY A 210 -8.92 15.77 18.76
C GLY A 210 -7.78 16.78 18.66
N ASN A 211 -6.69 16.52 19.35
CA ASN A 211 -5.54 17.42 19.49
C ASN A 211 -5.97 18.88 19.81
N GLU A 212 -5.37 19.87 19.13
CA GLU A 212 -5.60 21.29 19.38
C GLU A 212 -6.60 21.93 18.39
N TYR A 213 -7.26 21.14 17.52
CA TYR A 213 -8.20 21.66 16.52
C TYR A 213 -9.44 22.28 17.16
N GLN A 214 -9.81 23.47 16.68
CA GLN A 214 -11.05 24.13 17.09
C GLN A 214 -12.26 23.35 16.53
N PRO A 215 -13.17 22.84 17.41
CA PRO A 215 -14.34 22.09 16.97
C PRO A 215 -15.18 22.85 15.94
N ASN A 216 -15.62 22.16 14.89
CA ASN A 216 -16.40 22.69 13.77
C ASN A 216 -15.71 23.77 12.91
N LYS A 217 -14.46 24.11 13.19
CA LYS A 217 -13.74 25.17 12.46
C LYS A 217 -12.46 24.70 11.81
N GLU A 218 -11.79 23.69 12.36
CA GLU A 218 -10.47 23.28 11.92
C GLU A 218 -10.39 21.77 11.77
N VAL A 219 -9.62 21.34 10.76
CA VAL A 219 -9.21 19.95 10.56
C VAL A 219 -7.74 19.88 10.19
N GLY A 220 -7.06 18.83 10.60
CA GLY A 220 -5.66 18.57 10.22
C GLY A 220 -5.60 17.89 8.85
N LEU A 221 -4.65 18.30 8.02
CA LEU A 221 -4.42 17.70 6.72
C LEU A 221 -2.98 17.18 6.60
N HIS A 222 -2.83 15.87 6.58
CA HIS A 222 -1.53 15.22 6.43
C HIS A 222 -1.29 14.80 4.98
N TYR A 223 -0.25 15.33 4.35
CA TYR A 223 0.25 14.84 3.08
C TYR A 223 1.78 14.61 3.14
N GLN A 224 2.22 13.57 2.45
CA GLN A 224 3.63 13.17 2.40
C GLN A 224 4.41 13.96 1.34
N ILE A 225 5.74 13.82 1.37
CA ILE A 225 6.63 14.31 0.32
C ILE A 225 6.28 13.70 -1.05
N HIS A 226 6.69 14.35 -2.12
CA HIS A 226 6.41 13.94 -3.52
C HIS A 226 4.92 13.88 -3.89
N ARG A 227 4.04 14.58 -3.15
CA ARG A 227 2.62 14.70 -3.51
C ARG A 227 2.33 16.04 -4.16
N SER A 228 1.47 16.03 -5.21
CA SER A 228 1.18 17.22 -6.03
C SER A 228 0.55 18.37 -5.25
N ILE A 229 -0.19 18.11 -4.16
CA ILE A 229 -0.70 19.15 -3.26
C ILE A 229 0.43 20.01 -2.66
N GLY A 230 1.61 19.43 -2.43
CA GLY A 230 2.79 20.15 -1.93
C GLY A 230 3.23 21.26 -2.89
N PHE A 231 3.17 21.05 -4.20
CA PHE A 231 3.48 22.07 -5.21
C PHE A 231 2.44 23.21 -5.20
N HIS A 232 1.14 22.89 -5.06
CA HIS A 232 0.08 23.88 -4.95
C HIS A 232 0.23 24.71 -3.67
N HIS A 233 0.55 24.05 -2.54
CA HIS A 233 0.75 24.74 -1.26
C HIS A 233 1.99 25.63 -1.31
N ALA A 234 3.12 25.15 -1.85
CA ALA A 234 4.32 25.96 -2.04
C ALA A 234 4.06 27.21 -2.92
N ALA A 235 3.29 27.07 -4.00
CA ALA A 235 2.91 28.20 -4.85
C ALA A 235 2.01 29.21 -4.13
N ALA A 236 1.11 28.75 -3.24
CA ALA A 236 0.28 29.62 -2.41
C ALA A 236 1.12 30.36 -1.36
N ILE A 237 2.03 29.66 -0.66
CA ILE A 237 2.99 30.23 0.31
C ILE A 237 3.83 31.32 -0.35
N ALA A 238 4.40 31.06 -1.54
CA ALA A 238 5.21 32.03 -2.27
C ALA A 238 4.45 33.34 -2.60
N LYS A 239 3.11 33.29 -2.63
CA LYS A 239 2.23 34.46 -2.83
C LYS A 239 1.73 35.11 -1.54
N GLY A 240 2.04 34.52 -0.38
CA GLY A 240 1.46 34.91 0.89
C GLY A 240 -0.07 34.79 0.92
N LYS A 241 -0.65 33.80 0.22
CA LYS A 241 -2.11 33.59 0.12
C LYS A 241 -2.48 32.21 0.64
N PRO A 242 -3.67 32.05 1.25
CA PRO A 242 -4.16 30.74 1.62
C PRO A 242 -4.43 29.88 0.39
N LEU A 243 -4.16 28.56 0.51
CA LEU A 243 -4.54 27.58 -0.49
C LEU A 243 -5.98 27.12 -0.24
N ARG A 244 -6.85 27.26 -1.23
CA ARG A 244 -8.21 26.72 -1.18
C ARG A 244 -8.20 25.20 -1.39
N VAL A 245 -9.01 24.49 -0.60
CA VAL A 245 -9.10 23.02 -0.63
C VAL A 245 -10.54 22.55 -0.48
N ASN A 246 -10.89 21.48 -1.20
CA ASN A 246 -12.13 20.72 -1.03
C ASN A 246 -11.77 19.27 -0.68
N ILE A 247 -12.16 18.83 0.50
CA ILE A 247 -12.01 17.44 0.94
C ILE A 247 -13.32 16.74 0.61
N LEU A 248 -13.30 15.92 -0.43
CA LEU A 248 -14.43 15.11 -0.86
C LEU A 248 -14.41 13.79 -0.09
N VAL A 249 -15.58 13.26 0.22
CA VAL A 249 -15.74 11.94 0.83
C VAL A 249 -16.88 11.23 0.12
N GLY A 250 -16.61 10.05 -0.43
CA GLY A 250 -17.56 9.30 -1.25
C GLY A 250 -17.77 9.89 -2.64
N GLY A 251 -18.81 9.44 -3.31
CA GLY A 251 -19.05 9.72 -4.71
C GLY A 251 -18.78 8.50 -5.59
N PRO A 252 -18.46 8.65 -6.88
CA PRO A 252 -18.10 7.50 -7.69
C PRO A 252 -16.79 6.85 -7.19
N PRO A 253 -16.72 5.51 -7.01
CA PRO A 253 -15.51 4.83 -6.54
C PRO A 253 -14.26 5.08 -7.39
N SER A 254 -14.44 5.55 -8.62
CA SER A 254 -13.35 5.95 -9.51
C SER A 254 -12.55 7.14 -9.00
N LEU A 255 -13.13 8.01 -8.13
CA LEU A 255 -12.40 9.12 -7.51
C LEU A 255 -11.36 8.59 -6.52
N ALA A 256 -11.75 7.63 -5.65
CA ALA A 256 -10.85 7.02 -4.69
C ALA A 256 -9.65 6.33 -5.37
N VAL A 257 -9.92 5.54 -6.43
CA VAL A 257 -8.83 4.90 -7.21
C VAL A 257 -7.96 5.95 -7.92
N ALA A 258 -8.56 6.99 -8.51
CA ALA A 258 -7.78 8.03 -9.17
C ALA A 258 -6.90 8.82 -8.18
N ALA A 259 -7.38 9.04 -6.95
CA ALA A 259 -6.65 9.76 -5.90
C ALA A 259 -5.40 9.04 -5.39
N VAL A 260 -5.29 7.72 -5.57
CA VAL A 260 -4.10 6.92 -5.22
C VAL A 260 -3.24 6.56 -6.42
N MET A 261 -3.73 6.80 -7.66
CA MET A 261 -3.03 6.41 -8.88
C MET A 261 -1.79 7.28 -9.15
N PRO A 262 -0.61 6.70 -9.35
CA PRO A 262 0.59 7.45 -9.76
C PRO A 262 0.52 7.82 -11.25
N LEU A 263 -0.27 8.83 -11.57
CA LEU A 263 -0.46 9.28 -12.96
C LEU A 263 0.77 10.05 -13.46
N PRO A 264 1.07 9.97 -14.76
CA PRO A 264 2.08 10.82 -15.39
C PRO A 264 1.68 12.29 -15.36
N ASP A 265 2.70 13.17 -15.33
CA ASP A 265 2.50 14.61 -15.44
C ASP A 265 1.60 14.98 -16.62
N GLY A 266 0.68 15.90 -16.39
CA GLY A 266 -0.25 16.43 -17.38
C GLY A 266 -1.56 15.63 -17.53
N ILE A 267 -1.75 14.55 -16.81
CA ILE A 267 -3.04 13.84 -16.72
C ILE A 267 -3.64 14.11 -15.33
N PRO A 268 -4.67 14.98 -15.22
CA PRO A 268 -5.32 15.21 -13.94
C PRO A 268 -6.05 13.94 -13.44
N GLU A 269 -5.97 13.66 -12.16
CA GLU A 269 -6.62 12.50 -11.53
C GLU A 269 -8.14 12.49 -11.77
N VAL A 270 -8.77 13.67 -11.76
CA VAL A 270 -10.21 13.81 -12.07
C VAL A 270 -10.54 13.35 -13.50
N ALA A 271 -9.65 13.60 -14.46
CA ALA A 271 -9.83 13.11 -15.83
C ALA A 271 -9.71 11.58 -15.89
N PHE A 272 -8.75 11.02 -15.16
CA PHE A 272 -8.58 9.57 -15.05
C PHE A 272 -9.78 8.90 -14.35
N ALA A 273 -10.33 9.54 -13.30
CA ALA A 273 -11.58 9.09 -12.66
C ALA A 273 -12.73 9.01 -13.67
N GLY A 274 -12.80 9.97 -14.62
CA GLY A 274 -13.74 9.95 -15.73
C GLY A 274 -13.52 8.74 -16.66
N ALA A 275 -12.28 8.39 -16.97
CA ALA A 275 -11.95 7.18 -17.75
C ALA A 275 -12.42 5.90 -17.04
N LEU A 276 -12.15 5.79 -15.72
CA LEU A 276 -12.56 4.64 -14.91
C LEU A 276 -14.08 4.52 -14.73
N SER A 277 -14.80 5.64 -14.61
CA SER A 277 -16.26 5.64 -14.49
C SER A 277 -16.98 5.55 -15.84
N ARG A 278 -16.27 5.72 -16.96
CA ARG A 278 -16.83 5.88 -18.33
C ARG A 278 -17.82 7.04 -18.47
N HIS A 279 -17.75 7.99 -17.54
CA HIS A 279 -18.54 9.22 -17.53
C HIS A 279 -17.65 10.42 -17.24
N ALA A 280 -17.94 11.54 -17.88
CA ALA A 280 -17.33 12.80 -17.49
C ALA A 280 -17.68 13.13 -16.03
N VAL A 281 -16.67 13.35 -15.19
CA VAL A 281 -16.88 13.76 -13.80
C VAL A 281 -17.59 15.10 -13.79
N ARG A 282 -18.71 15.18 -13.08
CA ARG A 282 -19.49 16.41 -12.94
C ARG A 282 -18.93 17.24 -11.81
N MET A 283 -18.51 18.46 -12.11
CA MET A 283 -17.89 19.38 -11.15
C MET A 283 -18.73 20.66 -11.01
N VAL A 284 -19.04 21.06 -9.78
CA VAL A 284 -19.77 22.30 -9.48
C VAL A 284 -18.77 23.43 -9.33
N ARG A 285 -18.95 24.51 -10.11
CA ARG A 285 -18.14 25.72 -10.01
C ARG A 285 -18.75 26.69 -8.99
N GLN A 286 -17.95 27.14 -8.05
CA GLN A 286 -18.33 28.16 -7.05
C GLN A 286 -17.48 29.43 -7.18
N GLY A 287 -17.81 30.27 -8.14
CA GLY A 287 -17.06 31.50 -8.40
C GLY A 287 -15.59 31.19 -8.73
N ALA A 288 -14.68 31.82 -7.97
CA ALA A 288 -13.22 31.62 -8.10
C ALA A 288 -12.66 30.49 -7.21
N ASN A 289 -13.51 29.78 -6.45
CA ASN A 289 -13.06 28.66 -5.63
C ASN A 289 -12.80 27.42 -6.48
N PRO A 290 -11.95 26.47 -6.02
CA PRO A 290 -11.80 25.18 -6.63
C PRO A 290 -13.15 24.46 -6.78
N MET A 291 -13.32 23.74 -7.87
CA MET A 291 -14.56 23.02 -8.14
C MET A 291 -14.80 21.89 -7.12
N ILE A 292 -16.06 21.57 -6.91
CA ILE A 292 -16.50 20.46 -6.04
C ILE A 292 -17.08 19.35 -6.91
N CYS A 293 -16.74 18.10 -6.66
CA CYS A 293 -17.39 16.97 -7.34
C CYS A 293 -18.88 16.94 -6.98
N ALA A 294 -19.74 17.06 -8.00
CA ALA A 294 -21.19 17.15 -7.84
C ALA A 294 -21.80 15.92 -7.17
N GLU A 295 -21.20 14.76 -7.38
CA GLU A 295 -21.69 13.46 -6.93
C GLU A 295 -21.03 12.95 -5.65
N ALA A 296 -20.12 13.71 -5.05
CA ALA A 296 -19.58 13.36 -3.74
C ALA A 296 -20.70 13.24 -2.70
N ASP A 297 -20.50 12.37 -1.72
CA ASP A 297 -21.44 12.23 -0.61
C ASP A 297 -21.30 13.41 0.36
N PHE A 298 -20.05 13.78 0.66
CA PHE A 298 -19.72 14.94 1.49
C PHE A 298 -18.62 15.78 0.84
N CYS A 299 -18.58 17.07 1.23
CA CYS A 299 -17.48 17.96 0.90
C CYS A 299 -17.21 18.90 2.08
N ILE A 300 -16.00 18.82 2.64
CA ILE A 300 -15.48 19.79 3.62
C ILE A 300 -14.67 20.81 2.82
N SER A 301 -15.18 22.05 2.73
CA SER A 301 -14.54 23.13 1.97
C SER A 301 -13.86 24.11 2.91
N GLY A 302 -12.65 24.55 2.59
CA GLY A 302 -11.90 25.44 3.44
C GLY A 302 -10.62 25.99 2.82
N THR A 303 -9.76 26.52 3.68
CA THR A 303 -8.47 27.14 3.32
C THR A 303 -7.35 26.66 4.22
N ILE A 304 -6.17 26.50 3.65
CA ILE A 304 -4.92 26.26 4.37
C ILE A 304 -4.15 27.58 4.40
N ASP A 305 -3.93 28.12 5.60
CA ASP A 305 -3.11 29.31 5.78
C ASP A 305 -1.63 28.96 5.61
N PRO A 306 -0.81 29.85 5.01
CA PRO A 306 0.60 29.57 4.70
C PRO A 306 1.44 29.10 5.88
N ASP A 307 1.21 29.69 7.07
CA ASP A 307 2.09 29.54 8.23
C ASP A 307 1.45 28.75 9.38
N ARG A 308 0.14 28.36 9.25
CA ARG A 308 -0.56 27.70 10.35
C ARG A 308 -0.38 26.19 10.31
N ARG A 309 0.17 25.65 11.38
CA ARG A 309 0.35 24.21 11.61
C ARG A 309 -0.08 23.87 13.03
N LEU A 310 -0.59 22.67 13.22
CA LEU A 310 -0.95 22.11 14.52
C LEU A 310 -0.54 20.64 14.57
N PRO A 311 -0.37 20.08 15.79
CA PRO A 311 -0.11 18.66 15.98
C PRO A 311 -1.21 17.80 15.33
N GLU A 312 -0.82 16.86 14.46
CA GLU A 312 -1.66 15.86 13.79
C GLU A 312 -1.21 14.47 14.22
N GLY A 313 -2.15 13.56 14.41
CA GLY A 313 -1.88 12.21 14.89
C GLY A 313 -1.94 12.09 16.42
N PRO A 314 -1.52 10.93 16.99
CA PRO A 314 -1.11 9.72 16.26
C PRO A 314 -2.22 9.15 15.39
N PHE A 315 -1.86 8.35 14.41
CA PHE A 315 -2.78 7.65 13.53
C PHE A 315 -2.25 6.24 13.23
N GLY A 316 -3.10 5.23 13.32
CA GLY A 316 -2.72 3.88 12.92
C GLY A 316 -2.51 3.80 11.41
N ASP A 317 -1.30 3.47 10.97
CA ASP A 317 -0.89 3.63 9.58
C ASP A 317 -0.49 2.32 8.89
N HIS A 318 -0.31 2.37 7.56
CA HIS A 318 -0.16 1.23 6.66
C HIS A 318 1.08 0.36 6.92
N LEU A 319 2.08 0.86 7.62
CA LEU A 319 3.22 0.07 8.07
C LEU A 319 2.90 -0.86 9.25
N GLY A 320 1.71 -0.75 9.85
CA GLY A 320 1.32 -1.52 11.03
C GLY A 320 1.77 -0.91 12.35
N TYR A 321 2.13 0.37 12.33
CA TYR A 321 2.54 1.16 13.49
C TYR A 321 1.72 2.44 13.58
N TYR A 322 1.68 3.08 14.77
CA TYR A 322 1.16 4.44 14.86
C TYR A 322 2.14 5.41 14.19
N SER A 323 1.63 6.37 13.40
CA SER A 323 2.44 7.54 13.10
C SER A 323 2.67 8.34 14.39
N LEU A 324 3.84 8.96 14.51
CA LEU A 324 4.08 9.90 15.60
C LEU A 324 3.35 11.21 15.32
N THR A 325 3.11 11.99 16.37
CA THR A 325 2.50 13.31 16.26
C THR A 325 3.51 14.31 15.69
N HIS A 326 3.13 15.02 14.64
CA HIS A 326 3.91 16.07 14.01
C HIS A 326 3.02 17.25 13.61
N ASP A 327 3.62 18.44 13.48
CA ASP A 327 2.92 19.63 13.03
C ASP A 327 2.64 19.58 11.53
N PHE A 328 1.36 19.55 11.18
CA PHE A 328 0.88 19.57 9.79
C PHE A 328 -0.04 20.76 9.51
N PRO A 329 -0.25 21.09 8.21
CA PRO A 329 -1.16 22.16 7.81
C PRO A 329 -2.57 21.98 8.37
N VAL A 330 -3.18 23.11 8.75
CA VAL A 330 -4.55 23.17 9.26
C VAL A 330 -5.46 23.74 8.17
N VAL A 331 -6.58 23.07 7.95
CA VAL A 331 -7.65 23.58 7.09
C VAL A 331 -8.66 24.34 7.95
N ASN A 332 -8.80 25.63 7.73
CA ASN A 332 -9.91 26.44 8.26
C ASN A 332 -11.17 26.12 7.44
N VAL A 333 -12.17 25.52 8.07
CA VAL A 333 -13.38 25.03 7.41
C VAL A 333 -14.40 26.15 7.24
N ASP A 334 -14.78 26.43 5.99
CA ASP A 334 -15.81 27.41 5.63
C ASP A 334 -17.21 26.79 5.65
N ALA A 335 -17.33 25.55 5.16
CA ALA A 335 -18.59 24.83 5.06
C ALA A 335 -18.41 23.31 4.95
N VAL A 336 -19.39 22.58 5.44
CA VAL A 336 -19.53 21.14 5.25
C VAL A 336 -20.84 20.88 4.50
N TYR A 337 -20.70 20.37 3.29
CA TYR A 337 -21.84 20.03 2.42
C TYR A 337 -22.06 18.53 2.41
N HIS A 338 -23.29 18.08 2.18
CA HIS A 338 -23.59 16.69 1.92
C HIS A 338 -24.83 16.51 1.03
N ARG A 339 -24.88 15.41 0.31
CA ARG A 339 -26.09 15.01 -0.42
C ARG A 339 -27.14 14.44 0.56
N ARG A 340 -28.39 14.39 0.17
CA ARG A 340 -29.51 14.00 1.04
C ARG A 340 -29.40 12.56 1.53
N ASP A 341 -29.00 11.63 0.65
CA ASP A 341 -28.81 10.19 0.89
C ASP A 341 -27.32 9.81 1.06
N ALA A 342 -26.56 10.68 1.73
CA ALA A 342 -25.12 10.51 1.88
C ALA A 342 -24.75 9.24 2.67
N ILE A 343 -23.72 8.54 2.20
CA ILE A 343 -23.10 7.39 2.85
C ILE A 343 -21.62 7.75 3.09
N TRP A 344 -21.11 7.48 4.29
CA TRP A 344 -19.72 7.72 4.66
C TRP A 344 -18.86 6.49 4.36
N PRO A 345 -18.05 6.49 3.30
CA PRO A 345 -17.10 5.41 3.05
C PRO A 345 -15.89 5.54 3.97
N PHE A 346 -15.39 4.39 4.44
CA PHE A 346 -14.17 4.34 5.21
C PHE A 346 -13.39 3.04 4.98
N THR A 347 -12.09 3.12 5.19
CA THR A 347 -11.18 1.98 5.31
C THR A 347 -10.48 2.01 6.66
N VAL A 348 -9.85 0.92 7.04
CA VAL A 348 -8.98 0.85 8.22
C VAL A 348 -7.58 0.53 7.76
N VAL A 349 -6.72 1.51 7.91
CA VAL A 349 -5.31 1.39 7.59
C VAL A 349 -4.59 0.71 8.76
N GLY A 350 -3.65 -0.18 8.45
CA GLY A 350 -2.92 -0.94 9.45
C GLY A 350 -1.92 -1.91 8.82
N ARG A 351 -1.54 -2.93 9.57
CA ARG A 351 -0.68 -3.98 9.03
C ARG A 351 -1.40 -4.77 7.94
N PRO A 352 -0.79 -4.99 6.77
CA PRO A 352 -1.36 -5.81 5.70
C PRO A 352 -1.72 -7.25 6.12
N PRO A 353 -2.79 -7.86 5.55
CA PRO A 353 -3.58 -7.37 4.41
C PRO A 353 -4.61 -6.30 4.80
N GLN A 354 -4.85 -5.34 3.90
CA GLN A 354 -5.77 -4.23 4.05
C GLN A 354 -6.29 -3.77 2.67
N GLU A 355 -7.20 -2.80 2.59
CA GLU A 355 -7.71 -2.33 1.29
C GLU A 355 -6.60 -1.71 0.42
N ASP A 356 -5.56 -1.11 1.02
CA ASP A 356 -4.40 -0.57 0.30
C ASP A 356 -3.64 -1.64 -0.50
N THR A 357 -3.62 -2.89 0.00
CA THR A 357 -3.12 -4.07 -0.74
C THR A 357 -3.80 -4.20 -2.09
N ILE A 358 -5.13 -4.01 -2.12
CA ILE A 358 -5.93 -4.16 -3.33
C ILE A 358 -5.79 -2.94 -4.24
N PHE A 359 -5.66 -1.74 -3.69
CA PHE A 359 -5.27 -0.56 -4.50
C PHE A 359 -3.93 -0.79 -5.20
N GLY A 360 -2.93 -1.30 -4.49
CA GLY A 360 -1.62 -1.66 -5.06
C GLY A 360 -1.74 -2.69 -6.19
N ALA A 361 -2.50 -3.77 -6.00
CA ALA A 361 -2.75 -4.80 -7.01
C ALA A 361 -3.48 -4.23 -8.24
N LEU A 362 -4.52 -3.39 -8.04
CA LEU A 362 -5.24 -2.74 -9.13
C LEU A 362 -4.36 -1.76 -9.91
N ILE A 363 -3.53 -0.98 -9.21
CA ILE A 363 -2.54 -0.08 -9.83
C ILE A 363 -1.57 -0.90 -10.69
N HIS A 364 -1.08 -2.02 -10.16
CA HIS A 364 -0.17 -2.89 -10.90
C HIS A 364 -0.84 -3.48 -12.15
N ASP A 365 -2.08 -3.98 -12.04
CA ASP A 365 -2.85 -4.47 -13.19
C ASP A 365 -2.97 -3.41 -14.30
N LEU A 366 -3.20 -2.15 -13.92
CA LEU A 366 -3.39 -1.05 -14.86
C LEU A 366 -2.09 -0.49 -15.44
N THR A 367 -1.03 -0.39 -14.64
CA THR A 367 0.20 0.34 -15.01
C THR A 367 1.39 -0.55 -15.30
N GLY A 368 1.41 -1.79 -14.80
CA GLY A 368 2.50 -2.75 -14.98
C GLY A 368 2.97 -2.90 -16.42
N PRO A 369 2.06 -3.03 -17.40
CA PRO A 369 2.43 -3.11 -18.81
C PRO A 369 3.18 -1.87 -19.36
N ALA A 370 3.07 -0.71 -18.70
CA ALA A 370 3.75 0.53 -19.12
C ALA A 370 5.17 0.67 -18.55
N ILE A 371 5.55 -0.10 -17.54
CA ILE A 371 6.85 0.00 -16.86
C ILE A 371 8.03 -0.04 -17.83
N PRO A 372 8.13 -1.00 -18.78
CA PRO A 372 9.28 -1.05 -19.70
C PRO A 372 9.41 0.16 -20.64
N ALA A 373 8.29 0.89 -20.85
CA ALA A 373 8.30 2.10 -21.67
C ALA A 373 8.76 3.35 -20.90
N VAL A 374 8.58 3.34 -19.57
CA VAL A 374 8.96 4.45 -18.67
C VAL A 374 10.38 4.23 -18.14
N LEU A 375 10.74 2.99 -17.84
CA LEU A 375 12.03 2.56 -17.30
C LEU A 375 12.67 1.53 -18.25
N PRO A 376 13.40 1.97 -19.29
CA PRO A 376 14.05 1.05 -20.21
C PRO A 376 14.99 0.09 -19.50
N GLY A 377 14.89 -1.21 -19.83
CA GLY A 377 15.65 -2.27 -19.16
C GLY A 377 14.99 -2.83 -17.89
N VAL A 378 13.96 -2.20 -17.34
CA VAL A 378 13.16 -2.74 -16.23
C VAL A 378 11.93 -3.45 -16.79
N HIS A 379 11.76 -4.72 -16.45
CA HIS A 379 10.65 -5.56 -16.92
C HIS A 379 9.46 -5.56 -15.98
N ALA A 380 9.73 -5.59 -14.67
CA ALA A 380 8.72 -5.56 -13.63
C ALA A 380 9.26 -4.89 -12.36
N VAL A 381 8.37 -4.28 -11.59
CA VAL A 381 8.60 -3.82 -10.21
C VAL A 381 7.42 -4.25 -9.35
N HIS A 382 7.68 -4.56 -8.09
CA HIS A 382 6.66 -4.94 -7.12
C HIS A 382 7.01 -4.34 -5.76
N ALA A 383 6.20 -3.39 -5.32
CA ALA A 383 6.25 -2.87 -3.96
C ALA A 383 5.55 -3.87 -3.03
N VAL A 384 6.30 -4.44 -2.09
CA VAL A 384 5.83 -5.57 -1.28
C VAL A 384 4.93 -5.07 -0.16
N ASP A 385 3.63 -5.31 -0.31
CA ASP A 385 2.61 -4.90 0.65
C ASP A 385 2.89 -5.45 2.06
N ALA A 386 3.19 -6.74 2.19
CA ALA A 386 3.51 -7.39 3.46
C ALA A 386 4.66 -6.71 4.23
N ALA A 387 5.56 -6.01 3.54
CA ALA A 387 6.64 -5.21 4.11
C ALA A 387 6.26 -3.72 4.30
N GLY A 388 5.01 -3.32 4.06
CA GLY A 388 4.56 -1.94 4.16
C GLY A 388 4.79 -1.10 2.91
N VAL A 389 4.88 -1.71 1.73
CA VAL A 389 5.00 -1.08 0.39
C VAL A 389 6.38 -0.44 0.16
N HIS A 390 6.66 0.73 0.75
CA HIS A 390 7.91 1.47 0.51
C HIS A 390 9.16 0.85 1.14
N PRO A 391 9.11 0.16 2.30
CA PRO A 391 10.31 -0.46 2.86
C PRO A 391 10.96 -1.52 1.95
N LEU A 392 10.20 -2.23 1.10
CA LEU A 392 10.74 -3.26 0.21
C LEU A 392 10.17 -3.17 -1.20
N LEU A 393 11.04 -2.96 -2.17
CA LEU A 393 10.74 -3.00 -3.60
C LEU A 393 11.52 -4.13 -4.27
N LEU A 394 10.83 -5.00 -4.99
CA LEU A 394 11.42 -6.01 -5.85
C LEU A 394 11.45 -5.52 -7.29
N ALA A 395 12.47 -5.90 -8.07
CA ALA A 395 12.57 -5.56 -9.49
C ALA A 395 13.18 -6.69 -10.31
N ILE A 396 12.71 -6.84 -11.55
CA ILE A 396 13.33 -7.68 -12.58
C ILE A 396 13.84 -6.75 -13.67
N GLY A 397 15.15 -6.70 -13.84
CA GLY A 397 15.83 -5.90 -14.87
C GLY A 397 16.53 -6.75 -15.90
N SER A 398 17.07 -6.12 -16.93
CA SER A 398 18.00 -6.76 -17.88
C SER A 398 19.44 -6.66 -17.40
N GLU A 399 20.27 -7.64 -17.75
CA GLU A 399 21.73 -7.60 -17.58
C GLU A 399 22.42 -8.03 -18.89
N ARG A 400 22.63 -7.07 -19.79
CA ARG A 400 23.08 -7.30 -21.17
C ARG A 400 24.37 -6.57 -21.53
N TYR A 401 24.92 -5.74 -20.61
CA TYR A 401 26.03 -4.83 -20.95
C TYR A 401 27.30 -5.56 -21.38
N VAL A 402 27.54 -6.76 -20.85
CA VAL A 402 28.75 -7.54 -21.17
C VAL A 402 28.37 -8.96 -21.64
N PRO A 403 27.76 -9.10 -22.84
CA PRO A 403 27.25 -10.39 -23.32
C PRO A 403 28.33 -11.41 -23.61
N TYR A 404 29.60 -10.97 -23.72
CA TYR A 404 30.78 -11.82 -23.94
C TYR A 404 31.51 -12.23 -22.64
N ALA A 405 31.03 -11.77 -21.47
CA ALA A 405 31.60 -12.22 -20.20
C ALA A 405 31.28 -13.70 -19.95
N SER A 406 32.27 -14.42 -19.41
CA SER A 406 32.09 -15.83 -19.00
C SER A 406 31.11 -15.98 -17.84
N GLU A 407 31.03 -14.96 -16.98
CA GLU A 407 30.11 -14.89 -15.84
C GLU A 407 29.42 -13.51 -15.84
N ARG A 408 28.09 -13.53 -15.74
CA ARG A 408 27.28 -12.31 -15.67
C ARG A 408 27.33 -11.73 -14.26
N GLN A 409 27.55 -10.42 -14.18
CA GLN A 409 27.59 -9.65 -12.93
C GLN A 409 26.69 -8.43 -13.04
N PRO A 410 26.14 -7.92 -11.94
CA PRO A 410 25.29 -6.72 -11.95
C PRO A 410 26.06 -5.48 -12.45
N GLN A 411 25.65 -4.96 -13.60
CA GLN A 411 26.12 -3.71 -14.19
C GLN A 411 24.94 -2.91 -14.77
N GLU A 412 24.19 -3.48 -15.74
CA GLU A 412 22.95 -2.86 -16.23
C GLU A 412 21.87 -2.80 -15.13
N LEU A 413 21.82 -3.81 -14.25
CA LEU A 413 20.92 -3.81 -13.08
C LEU A 413 21.16 -2.59 -12.19
N LEU A 414 22.39 -2.12 -12.01
CA LEU A 414 22.69 -0.93 -11.21
C LEU A 414 22.20 0.35 -11.89
N THR A 415 22.29 0.42 -13.23
CA THR A 415 21.67 1.51 -14.01
C THR A 415 20.17 1.50 -13.86
N ASN A 416 19.55 0.32 -13.95
CA ASN A 416 18.11 0.14 -13.75
C ASN A 416 17.69 0.53 -12.32
N ALA A 417 18.46 0.15 -11.30
CA ALA A 417 18.20 0.50 -9.91
C ALA A 417 18.21 2.03 -9.69
N ASN A 418 19.20 2.73 -10.28
CA ASN A 418 19.25 4.19 -10.22
C ASN A 418 18.05 4.85 -10.93
N ALA A 419 17.61 4.31 -12.07
CA ALA A 419 16.43 4.78 -12.78
C ALA A 419 15.15 4.58 -11.94
N ILE A 420 15.00 3.43 -11.28
CA ILE A 420 13.89 3.13 -10.36
C ILE A 420 13.89 4.13 -9.20
N LEU A 421 15.02 4.29 -8.51
CA LEU A 421 15.14 5.19 -7.34
C LEU A 421 15.07 6.68 -7.70
N GLY A 422 15.22 7.03 -8.98
CA GLY A 422 14.99 8.39 -9.49
C GLY A 422 13.55 8.69 -9.91
N GLN A 423 12.63 7.73 -9.82
CA GLN A 423 11.29 7.83 -10.41
C GLN A 423 10.19 8.00 -9.33
N GLY A 424 9.67 9.22 -9.16
CA GLY A 424 8.45 9.49 -8.38
C GLY A 424 8.33 8.73 -7.06
N GLN A 425 7.25 8.00 -6.85
CA GLN A 425 7.00 7.22 -5.63
C GLN A 425 7.98 6.05 -5.43
N LEU A 426 8.56 5.49 -6.50
CA LEU A 426 9.57 4.42 -6.39
C LEU A 426 10.83 4.92 -5.69
N SER A 427 11.07 6.23 -5.68
CA SER A 427 12.18 6.85 -4.96
C SER A 427 12.09 6.70 -3.44
N LEU A 428 10.95 6.31 -2.90
CA LEU A 428 10.75 6.06 -1.47
C LEU A 428 11.19 4.66 -1.04
N ALA A 429 11.50 3.76 -1.98
CA ALA A 429 11.99 2.42 -1.65
C ALA A 429 13.23 2.48 -0.74
N LYS A 430 13.16 1.76 0.41
CA LYS A 430 14.26 1.65 1.36
C LYS A 430 15.21 0.50 1.01
N TYR A 431 14.65 -0.65 0.71
CA TYR A 431 15.37 -1.79 0.15
C TYR A 431 14.89 -2.02 -1.28
N LEU A 432 15.80 -2.01 -2.25
CA LEU A 432 15.56 -2.40 -3.63
C LEU A 432 16.32 -3.69 -3.94
N LEU A 433 15.60 -4.78 -4.13
CA LEU A 433 16.16 -6.06 -4.54
C LEU A 433 15.92 -6.24 -6.04
N ILE A 434 16.98 -6.37 -6.83
CA ILE A 434 16.88 -6.46 -8.28
C ILE A 434 17.64 -7.67 -8.83
N VAL A 435 17.00 -8.42 -9.72
CA VAL A 435 17.56 -9.62 -10.35
C VAL A 435 17.48 -9.54 -11.86
N ALA A 436 18.37 -10.28 -12.55
CA ALA A 436 18.42 -10.33 -14.01
C ALA A 436 17.36 -11.27 -14.58
N LYS A 437 16.57 -10.78 -15.53
CA LYS A 437 15.58 -11.59 -16.27
C LYS A 437 16.24 -12.73 -17.05
N GLU A 438 17.44 -12.52 -17.52
CA GLU A 438 18.21 -13.48 -18.32
C GLU A 438 18.56 -14.76 -17.52
N ASP A 439 18.60 -14.69 -16.18
CA ASP A 439 18.92 -15.83 -15.31
C ASP A 439 17.71 -16.73 -15.07
N ASN A 440 16.50 -16.17 -15.07
CA ASN A 440 15.22 -16.89 -15.03
C ASN A 440 14.11 -16.09 -15.70
N PRO A 441 13.89 -16.25 -17.03
CA PRO A 441 12.86 -15.53 -17.77
C PRO A 441 11.41 -15.78 -17.30
N LYS A 442 11.19 -16.83 -16.50
CA LYS A 442 9.86 -17.22 -15.98
C LYS A 442 9.62 -16.81 -14.53
N LEU A 443 10.61 -16.17 -13.90
CA LEU A 443 10.46 -15.72 -12.51
C LEU A 443 9.26 -14.77 -12.39
N ASP A 444 8.33 -15.13 -11.50
CA ASP A 444 7.21 -14.26 -11.15
C ASP A 444 7.62 -13.34 -9.99
N ILE A 445 7.57 -12.04 -10.21
CA ILE A 445 7.91 -11.05 -9.19
C ILE A 445 6.92 -11.03 -8.01
N HIS A 446 5.72 -11.59 -8.20
CA HIS A 446 4.70 -11.70 -7.16
C HIS A 446 4.87 -12.95 -6.29
N ASP A 447 5.61 -13.97 -6.76
CA ASP A 447 6.08 -15.05 -5.90
C ASP A 447 7.33 -14.59 -5.15
N ILE A 448 7.09 -13.93 -4.01
CA ILE A 448 8.15 -13.34 -3.19
C ILE A 448 9.10 -14.40 -2.67
N GLY A 449 8.59 -15.61 -2.34
CA GLY A 449 9.40 -16.72 -1.88
C GLY A 449 10.41 -17.17 -2.92
N ASP A 450 9.95 -17.44 -4.15
CA ASP A 450 10.79 -17.83 -5.27
C ASP A 450 11.76 -16.71 -5.68
N PHE A 451 11.30 -15.45 -5.64
CA PHE A 451 12.16 -14.29 -5.92
C PHE A 451 13.33 -14.18 -4.93
N LEU A 452 13.06 -14.29 -3.62
CA LEU A 452 14.09 -14.23 -2.58
C LEU A 452 15.06 -15.41 -2.67
N GLN A 453 14.58 -16.64 -2.93
CA GLN A 453 15.44 -17.79 -3.14
C GLN A 453 16.34 -17.59 -4.36
N HIS A 454 15.77 -17.12 -5.48
CA HIS A 454 16.52 -16.83 -6.70
C HIS A 454 17.65 -15.81 -6.45
N LEU A 455 17.35 -14.72 -5.73
CA LEU A 455 18.32 -13.70 -5.35
C LEU A 455 19.40 -14.28 -4.42
N LEU A 456 19.01 -14.93 -3.32
CA LEU A 456 19.93 -15.44 -2.30
C LEU A 456 20.88 -16.53 -2.83
N GLN A 457 20.46 -17.32 -3.81
CA GLN A 457 21.33 -18.28 -4.48
C GLN A 457 22.47 -17.61 -5.28
N ARG A 458 22.28 -16.37 -5.75
CA ARG A 458 23.16 -15.68 -6.73
C ARG A 458 23.95 -14.53 -6.14
N VAL A 459 23.40 -13.82 -5.19
CA VAL A 459 24.00 -12.61 -4.62
C VAL A 459 25.38 -12.89 -4.04
N ASP A 460 26.28 -11.94 -4.25
CA ASP A 460 27.64 -11.92 -3.69
C ASP A 460 27.75 -10.74 -2.73
N TRP A 461 27.71 -11.01 -1.45
CA TRP A 461 27.77 -9.98 -0.41
C TRP A 461 29.07 -9.18 -0.41
N THR A 462 30.09 -9.64 -1.12
CA THR A 462 31.37 -8.90 -1.25
C THR A 462 31.30 -7.79 -2.30
N ARG A 463 30.23 -7.76 -3.13
CA ARG A 463 30.14 -6.85 -4.30
C ARG A 463 28.75 -6.23 -4.47
N ASP A 464 27.68 -6.96 -4.20
CA ASP A 464 26.32 -6.68 -4.69
C ASP A 464 25.49 -5.80 -3.74
N LEU A 465 26.14 -5.13 -2.77
CA LEU A 465 25.53 -4.24 -1.78
C LEU A 465 25.84 -2.78 -2.09
N HIS A 466 24.83 -1.97 -2.39
CA HIS A 466 25.01 -0.56 -2.76
C HIS A 466 24.20 0.35 -1.86
N PHE A 467 24.87 1.01 -0.92
CA PHE A 467 24.24 1.88 0.07
C PHE A 467 24.11 3.32 -0.42
N GLN A 468 22.94 3.93 -0.17
CA GLN A 468 22.72 5.37 -0.22
C GLN A 468 22.43 5.85 1.20
N THR A 469 23.44 6.41 1.85
CA THR A 469 23.33 6.94 3.20
C THR A 469 22.83 8.38 3.19
N ARG A 470 22.19 8.85 4.28
CA ARG A 470 21.69 10.22 4.44
C ARG A 470 20.80 10.67 3.28
N THR A 471 19.79 9.88 2.98
CA THR A 471 18.81 10.15 1.92
C THR A 471 17.40 10.22 2.48
N THR A 472 16.43 10.50 1.63
CA THR A 472 15.00 10.52 2.00
C THR A 472 14.43 9.11 2.02
N ILE A 473 13.59 8.83 3.01
CA ILE A 473 12.71 7.64 3.10
C ILE A 473 11.27 8.09 3.27
N ASP A 474 10.34 7.14 3.32
CA ASP A 474 8.92 7.44 3.57
C ASP A 474 8.74 8.24 4.87
N THR A 475 7.82 9.20 4.86
CA THR A 475 7.46 10.04 6.01
C THR A 475 7.02 9.21 7.23
N LEU A 476 6.42 8.04 6.99
CA LEU A 476 5.87 7.15 8.01
C LEU A 476 6.84 6.05 8.45
N ASP A 477 8.04 6.01 7.86
CA ASP A 477 9.10 5.09 8.25
C ASP A 477 10.01 5.74 9.30
N TYR A 478 9.80 5.37 10.55
CA TYR A 478 10.55 5.87 11.71
C TYR A 478 11.83 5.07 12.04
N THR A 479 12.32 4.25 11.10
CA THR A 479 13.57 3.50 11.30
C THR A 479 14.83 4.35 11.04
N GLY A 480 14.67 5.46 10.33
CA GLY A 480 15.76 6.33 9.89
C GLY A 480 16.35 7.21 11.00
N SER A 481 17.17 8.18 10.60
CA SER A 481 17.87 9.11 11.50
C SER A 481 17.07 10.36 11.88
N GLY A 482 15.81 10.46 11.43
CA GLY A 482 14.91 11.58 11.68
C GLY A 482 13.74 11.61 10.69
N PHE A 483 12.94 12.65 10.77
CA PHE A 483 11.75 12.81 9.92
C PHE A 483 12.13 12.91 8.43
N ASN A 484 11.64 12.02 7.59
CA ASN A 484 12.00 11.86 6.17
C ASN A 484 13.50 11.60 5.93
N ALA A 485 14.25 11.17 6.92
CA ALA A 485 15.70 11.01 6.82
C ALA A 485 16.12 9.58 7.19
N GLY A 486 16.82 8.92 6.29
CA GLY A 486 17.29 7.54 6.48
C GLY A 486 18.29 7.13 5.42
N SER A 487 18.27 5.88 5.06
CA SER A 487 19.18 5.29 4.07
C SER A 487 18.47 4.29 3.17
N LYS A 488 19.12 3.91 2.07
CA LYS A 488 18.65 2.89 1.14
C LYS A 488 19.73 1.86 0.88
N LEU A 489 19.29 0.65 0.54
CA LEU A 489 20.17 -0.42 0.08
C LEU A 489 19.62 -1.01 -1.22
N VAL A 490 20.45 -1.01 -2.26
CA VAL A 490 20.24 -1.82 -3.47
C VAL A 490 20.99 -3.13 -3.31
N ILE A 491 20.29 -4.25 -3.48
CA ILE A 491 20.85 -5.60 -3.58
C ILE A 491 20.62 -6.07 -4.99
N ALA A 492 21.69 -6.18 -5.79
CA ALA A 492 21.61 -6.56 -7.19
C ALA A 492 22.25 -7.94 -7.40
N ALA A 493 21.52 -8.89 -7.97
CA ALA A 493 22.05 -10.24 -8.21
C ALA A 493 21.88 -10.69 -9.66
N ALA A 494 22.97 -11.21 -10.25
CA ALA A 494 22.98 -11.76 -11.61
C ALA A 494 23.94 -12.93 -11.72
N GLY A 495 23.73 -13.78 -12.72
CA GLY A 495 24.59 -14.89 -13.08
C GLY A 495 24.15 -16.24 -12.48
N ASN A 496 25.09 -17.16 -12.41
CA ASN A 496 24.84 -18.52 -11.95
C ASN A 496 24.59 -18.59 -10.45
N ALA A 497 23.86 -19.61 -10.00
CA ALA A 497 23.71 -19.91 -8.59
C ALA A 497 25.07 -20.24 -7.96
N LYS A 498 25.44 -19.55 -6.88
CA LYS A 498 26.73 -19.67 -6.20
C LYS A 498 26.64 -20.57 -4.95
N ARG A 499 25.43 -20.82 -4.44
CA ARG A 499 25.23 -21.60 -3.23
C ARG A 499 23.92 -22.36 -3.22
N THR A 500 23.89 -23.43 -2.43
CA THR A 500 22.65 -24.11 -2.03
C THR A 500 22.15 -23.48 -0.73
N LEU A 501 20.85 -23.18 -0.67
CA LEU A 501 20.24 -22.60 0.52
C LEU A 501 19.94 -23.69 1.55
N ALA A 502 20.33 -23.48 2.79
CA ALA A 502 20.06 -24.41 3.88
C ALA A 502 18.59 -24.40 4.28
N THR A 503 18.08 -25.58 4.64
CA THR A 503 16.71 -25.82 5.09
C THR A 503 16.62 -26.42 6.49
N ASN A 504 17.78 -26.71 7.10
CA ASN A 504 17.87 -27.28 8.44
C ASN A 504 18.98 -26.57 9.23
N ILE A 505 18.68 -26.21 10.47
CA ILE A 505 19.65 -25.61 11.39
C ILE A 505 20.47 -26.74 11.99
N SER A 506 21.80 -26.63 11.91
CA SER A 506 22.72 -27.60 12.53
C SER A 506 22.57 -27.60 14.05
N SER A 507 22.55 -28.77 14.67
CA SER A 507 22.62 -28.92 16.14
C SER A 507 23.91 -28.35 16.74
N ASP A 508 24.96 -28.23 15.92
CA ASP A 508 26.26 -27.72 16.32
C ASP A 508 26.36 -26.19 16.25
N LEU A 509 25.30 -25.51 15.78
CA LEU A 509 25.25 -24.04 15.75
C LEU A 509 25.27 -23.50 17.18
N LYS A 510 26.38 -22.86 17.54
CA LYS A 510 26.52 -22.13 18.81
C LYS A 510 26.30 -20.66 18.56
N LEU A 511 25.30 -20.11 19.23
CA LEU A 511 25.01 -18.68 19.17
C LEU A 511 25.77 -17.94 20.28
N PRO A 512 26.22 -16.70 20.02
CA PRO A 512 26.79 -15.82 21.04
C PRO A 512 25.85 -15.58 22.23
N ASP A 513 26.40 -15.25 23.39
CA ASP A 513 25.62 -14.99 24.60
C ASP A 513 24.57 -13.88 24.38
N GLY A 514 23.36 -14.13 24.85
CA GLY A 514 22.22 -13.22 24.70
C GLY A 514 21.40 -13.46 23.42
N PHE A 515 21.88 -14.30 22.49
CA PHE A 515 21.15 -14.71 21.28
C PHE A 515 20.63 -16.13 21.41
N SER A 516 19.42 -16.38 20.93
CA SER A 516 18.74 -17.65 21.16
C SER A 516 17.65 -17.92 20.12
N LYS A 517 17.03 -19.09 20.20
CA LYS A 517 15.87 -19.50 19.42
C LYS A 517 16.02 -19.24 17.92
N PRO A 518 16.99 -19.88 17.26
CA PRO A 518 17.09 -19.77 15.81
C PRO A 518 15.90 -20.48 15.15
N HIS A 519 15.21 -19.80 14.24
CA HIS A 519 14.08 -20.32 13.48
C HIS A 519 14.28 -20.07 11.99
N ILE A 520 13.79 -20.98 11.17
CA ILE A 520 13.86 -20.90 9.70
C ILE A 520 12.67 -20.09 9.20
N CYS A 521 12.90 -18.93 8.57
CA CYS A 521 11.85 -18.17 7.88
C CYS A 521 11.54 -18.76 6.51
N MET A 522 12.58 -19.13 5.77
CA MET A 522 12.54 -19.81 4.48
C MET A 522 13.95 -20.35 4.15
N PRO A 523 14.12 -21.17 3.08
CA PRO A 523 15.45 -21.63 2.68
C PRO A 523 16.47 -20.49 2.58
N GLY A 524 17.57 -20.60 3.33
CA GLY A 524 18.65 -19.59 3.36
C GLY A 524 18.39 -18.36 4.24
N ILE A 525 17.27 -18.28 4.94
CA ILE A 525 16.97 -17.17 5.87
C ILE A 525 16.66 -17.70 7.27
N MET A 526 17.45 -17.26 8.24
CA MET A 526 17.31 -17.61 9.66
C MET A 526 16.97 -16.38 10.48
N ALA A 527 15.91 -16.45 11.29
CA ALA A 527 15.63 -15.47 12.34
C ALA A 527 16.21 -15.94 13.68
N ILE A 528 16.86 -15.05 14.41
CA ILE A 528 17.43 -15.31 15.72
C ILE A 528 16.90 -14.29 16.69
N GLN A 529 16.45 -14.73 17.88
CA GLN A 529 16.05 -13.83 18.95
C GLN A 529 17.29 -13.19 19.57
N GLY A 530 17.38 -11.86 19.45
CA GLY A 530 18.44 -11.07 20.08
C GLY A 530 18.03 -10.51 21.45
N PRO A 531 19.00 -9.97 22.21
CA PRO A 531 18.71 -9.22 23.43
C PRO A 531 17.91 -7.96 23.08
N LYS A 532 17.09 -7.48 24.05
CA LYS A 532 16.37 -6.22 23.87
C LYS A 532 17.37 -5.08 23.60
N HIS A 533 17.06 -4.22 22.64
CA HIS A 533 17.88 -3.05 22.35
C HIS A 533 17.94 -2.09 23.57
N VAL A 534 19.13 -1.69 23.98
CA VAL A 534 19.38 -0.85 25.18
C VAL A 534 20.04 0.50 24.88
N GLY A 535 20.32 0.79 23.60
CA GLY A 535 20.90 2.06 23.14
C GLY A 535 19.93 3.23 23.32
N LYS A 536 20.45 4.46 23.19
CA LYS A 536 19.63 5.65 23.06
C LYS A 536 18.96 5.71 21.67
N PRO A 537 17.95 6.58 21.47
CA PRO A 537 17.42 6.84 20.15
C PRO A 537 18.54 7.11 19.13
N TYR A 538 18.49 6.39 18.00
CA TYR A 538 19.45 6.49 16.88
C TYR A 538 20.90 6.05 17.17
N GLU A 539 21.18 5.42 18.33
CA GLU A 539 22.48 4.85 18.68
C GLU A 539 22.44 3.32 18.57
N ASP A 540 23.53 2.72 18.07
CA ASP A 540 23.76 1.28 18.12
C ASP A 540 24.08 0.86 19.56
N ASP A 541 23.59 -0.31 19.98
CA ASP A 541 23.91 -0.90 21.28
C ASP A 541 25.11 -1.87 21.27
N GLY A 542 25.72 -2.07 20.11
CA GLY A 542 26.88 -2.92 19.88
C GLY A 542 26.62 -4.43 19.99
N HIS A 543 25.39 -4.86 20.28
CA HIS A 543 25.08 -6.28 20.44
C HIS A 543 25.22 -7.06 19.13
N VAL A 544 24.69 -6.54 18.01
CA VAL A 544 24.75 -7.24 16.73
C VAL A 544 26.14 -7.17 16.10
N GLU A 545 26.88 -6.09 16.31
CA GLU A 545 28.28 -6.01 15.94
C GLU A 545 29.10 -7.08 16.66
N ARG A 546 28.92 -7.22 17.98
CA ARG A 546 29.53 -8.29 18.79
C ARG A 546 29.14 -9.68 18.28
N PHE A 547 27.87 -9.91 18.00
CA PHE A 547 27.38 -11.17 17.41
C PHE A 547 28.14 -11.54 16.13
N CYS A 548 28.27 -10.61 15.19
CA CYS A 548 28.99 -10.84 13.94
C CYS A 548 30.49 -11.10 14.19
N ARG A 549 31.12 -10.37 15.12
CA ARG A 549 32.54 -10.54 15.47
C ARG A 549 32.80 -11.91 16.08
N GLU A 550 32.02 -12.35 17.06
CA GLU A 550 32.18 -13.67 17.69
C GLU A 550 31.99 -14.82 16.72
N LEU A 551 31.02 -14.72 15.79
CA LEU A 551 30.86 -15.71 14.71
C LEU A 551 32.02 -15.68 13.70
N THR A 552 32.60 -14.53 13.45
CA THR A 552 33.79 -14.37 12.60
C THR A 552 35.00 -15.05 13.24
N GLU A 553 35.25 -14.84 14.52
CA GLU A 553 36.37 -15.44 15.28
C GLU A 553 36.21 -16.97 15.40
N ALA A 554 34.98 -17.45 15.53
CA ALA A 554 34.70 -18.88 15.61
C ALA A 554 34.81 -19.60 14.27
N ASN A 555 34.88 -18.88 13.14
CA ASN A 555 34.94 -19.41 11.77
C ASN A 555 33.92 -20.52 11.49
N VAL A 556 32.65 -20.24 11.69
CA VAL A 556 31.56 -21.21 11.86
C VAL A 556 31.09 -21.73 10.50
N SER A 557 31.50 -22.93 10.09
CA SER A 557 30.99 -23.60 8.86
C SER A 557 29.48 -23.95 8.94
N THR A 558 28.88 -23.92 10.12
CA THR A 558 27.43 -24.16 10.30
C THR A 558 26.56 -23.03 9.74
N LEU A 559 27.17 -21.92 9.29
CA LEU A 559 26.50 -20.82 8.57
C LEU A 559 26.47 -21.04 7.06
N ASP A 560 27.11 -22.08 6.54
CA ASP A 560 27.08 -22.38 5.11
C ASP A 560 25.62 -22.65 4.67
N GLY A 561 25.21 -21.96 3.59
CA GLY A 561 23.83 -22.03 3.11
C GLY A 561 22.85 -21.08 3.81
N TRP A 562 23.29 -20.29 4.80
CA TRP A 562 22.51 -19.23 5.46
C TRP A 562 23.01 -17.83 5.06
N PRO A 563 22.79 -17.40 3.80
CA PRO A 563 23.27 -16.08 3.35
C PRO A 563 22.63 -14.91 4.10
N LEU A 564 21.46 -15.06 4.71
CA LEU A 564 20.78 -14.00 5.43
C LEU A 564 20.36 -14.45 6.84
N ILE A 565 20.75 -13.67 7.84
CA ILE A 565 20.33 -13.80 9.24
C ILE A 565 19.60 -12.53 9.63
N VAL A 566 18.49 -12.66 10.36
CA VAL A 566 17.74 -11.51 10.88
C VAL A 566 17.65 -11.62 12.40
N ILE A 567 18.13 -10.59 13.08
CA ILE A 567 18.04 -10.48 14.55
C ILE A 567 16.75 -9.73 14.89
N VAL A 568 15.91 -10.36 15.71
CA VAL A 568 14.55 -9.87 16.05
C VAL A 568 14.26 -10.03 17.54
N ASP A 569 13.21 -9.37 18.03
CA ASP A 569 12.73 -9.53 19.41
C ASP A 569 11.98 -10.86 19.62
N ASP A 570 11.33 -11.38 18.56
CA ASP A 570 10.55 -12.63 18.57
C ASP A 570 10.78 -13.40 17.27
N SER A 571 11.71 -14.37 17.32
CA SER A 571 12.06 -15.17 16.15
C SER A 571 11.01 -16.22 15.76
N GLU A 572 10.24 -16.70 16.74
CA GLU A 572 9.13 -17.65 16.47
C GLU A 572 8.02 -16.95 15.69
N PHE A 573 7.59 -15.76 16.12
CA PHE A 573 6.63 -14.95 15.37
C PHE A 573 7.16 -14.57 13.98
N CYS A 574 8.42 -14.18 13.87
CA CYS A 574 9.07 -13.84 12.61
C CYS A 574 9.01 -15.00 11.62
N ALA A 575 9.35 -16.21 12.05
CA ALA A 575 9.41 -17.39 11.20
C ALA A 575 8.05 -18.06 10.92
N LYS A 576 6.99 -17.66 11.62
CA LYS A 576 5.66 -18.28 11.50
C LYS A 576 5.07 -18.17 10.09
N THR A 577 5.32 -17.07 9.39
CA THR A 577 4.88 -16.84 8.01
C THR A 577 5.88 -15.97 7.27
N LEU A 578 5.92 -16.09 5.94
CA LEU A 578 6.70 -15.20 5.09
C LEU A 578 6.32 -13.71 5.32
N ASN A 579 5.03 -13.40 5.48
CA ASN A 579 4.56 -12.04 5.73
C ASN A 579 5.08 -11.48 7.07
N ASN A 580 5.20 -12.31 8.11
CA ASN A 580 5.77 -11.87 9.38
C ASN A 580 7.26 -11.54 9.24
N PHE A 581 8.01 -12.39 8.53
CA PHE A 581 9.42 -12.14 8.23
C PHE A 581 9.61 -10.83 7.46
N LEU A 582 8.86 -10.65 6.37
CA LEU A 582 8.93 -9.43 5.54
C LEU A 582 8.59 -8.18 6.36
N TRP A 583 7.51 -8.25 7.12
CA TRP A 583 7.09 -7.13 7.96
C TRP A 583 8.14 -6.76 9.01
N MET A 584 8.59 -7.73 9.83
CA MET A 584 9.55 -7.44 10.88
C MET A 584 10.88 -6.94 10.31
N THR A 585 11.40 -7.62 9.29
CA THR A 585 12.72 -7.32 8.74
C THR A 585 12.78 -5.92 8.14
N PHE A 586 11.86 -5.60 7.24
CA PHE A 586 11.97 -4.39 6.43
C PHE A 586 11.32 -3.16 7.06
N THR A 587 10.37 -3.31 7.98
CA THR A 587 9.79 -2.17 8.70
C THR A 587 10.54 -1.79 9.98
N ARG A 588 11.52 -2.59 10.43
CA ARG A 588 12.28 -2.35 11.68
C ARG A 588 13.78 -2.15 11.48
N SER A 589 14.22 -1.98 10.25
CA SER A 589 15.64 -1.77 9.96
C SER A 589 15.87 -0.59 9.02
N ASN A 590 16.96 0.16 9.28
CA ASN A 590 17.47 1.21 8.41
C ASN A 590 18.82 0.74 7.86
N PRO A 591 19.01 0.65 6.53
CA PRO A 591 20.19 0.01 5.94
C PRO A 591 21.55 0.48 6.45
N ALA A 592 21.73 1.79 6.67
CA ALA A 592 23.03 2.34 7.06
C ALA A 592 23.44 2.02 8.50
N SER A 593 22.46 1.75 9.39
CA SER A 593 22.71 1.50 10.81
C SER A 593 22.48 0.06 11.23
N ASP A 594 21.67 -0.70 10.46
CA ASP A 594 21.15 -1.98 10.92
C ASP A 594 21.59 -3.17 10.05
N ILE A 595 22.50 -2.94 9.10
CA ILE A 595 23.12 -3.98 8.29
C ILE A 595 24.51 -4.28 8.81
N TYR A 596 24.74 -5.54 9.15
CA TYR A 596 25.99 -6.11 9.63
C TYR A 596 26.36 -7.34 8.80
N GLY A 597 27.52 -7.92 9.03
CA GLY A 597 27.94 -9.12 8.30
C GLY A 597 29.02 -9.91 9.02
N VAL A 598 28.95 -11.22 8.90
CA VAL A 598 30.01 -12.13 9.37
C VAL A 598 31.16 -12.06 8.37
N HIS A 599 32.39 -11.87 8.85
CA HIS A 599 33.58 -11.54 8.05
C HIS A 599 33.40 -10.26 7.21
N SER A 600 32.83 -9.20 7.82
CA SER A 600 32.66 -7.91 7.15
C SER A 600 34.00 -7.22 6.87
N PHE A 601 34.03 -6.40 5.82
CA PHE A 601 35.19 -5.61 5.42
C PHE A 601 34.76 -4.30 4.77
N THR A 602 35.67 -3.37 4.69
CA THR A 602 35.50 -2.15 3.87
C THR A 602 36.72 -2.00 2.98
N GLU A 603 36.53 -1.97 1.67
CA GLU A 603 37.59 -1.79 0.69
C GLU A 603 37.15 -0.72 -0.32
N ALA A 604 38.01 0.25 -0.58
CA ALA A 604 37.73 1.37 -1.49
C ALA A 604 36.37 2.05 -1.23
N LYS A 605 35.97 2.17 0.06
CA LYS A 605 34.67 2.65 0.54
C LYS A 605 33.47 1.72 0.22
N HIS A 606 33.70 0.57 -0.38
CA HIS A 606 32.68 -0.46 -0.51
C HIS A 606 32.68 -1.32 0.75
N TRP A 607 31.51 -1.44 1.39
CA TRP A 607 31.30 -2.33 2.51
C TRP A 607 30.66 -3.64 2.03
N GLY A 608 31.14 -4.77 2.55
CA GLY A 608 30.60 -6.08 2.27
C GLY A 608 30.93 -7.10 3.35
N CYS A 609 30.53 -8.36 3.16
CA CYS A 609 30.88 -9.48 4.02
C CYS A 609 31.11 -10.75 3.22
N ARG A 610 31.90 -11.69 3.77
CA ARG A 610 32.26 -12.94 3.07
C ARG A 610 31.37 -14.13 3.45
N SER A 611 30.57 -14.00 4.51
CA SER A 611 29.62 -15.02 4.97
C SER A 611 28.20 -14.46 5.03
N SER A 612 27.46 -14.67 6.10
CA SER A 612 26.08 -14.24 6.24
C SER A 612 25.96 -12.73 6.36
N LEU A 613 25.04 -12.12 5.62
CA LEU A 613 24.53 -10.78 5.90
C LEU A 613 23.62 -10.84 7.12
N VAL A 614 23.73 -9.88 8.04
CA VAL A 614 22.94 -9.83 9.27
C VAL A 614 22.17 -8.52 9.33
N ILE A 615 20.84 -8.61 9.50
CA ILE A 615 19.96 -7.44 9.64
C ILE A 615 19.45 -7.35 11.08
N ASP A 616 19.68 -6.22 11.74
CA ASP A 616 19.08 -5.91 13.03
C ASP A 616 17.67 -5.35 12.86
N ALA A 617 16.67 -6.19 13.07
CA ALA A 617 15.25 -5.86 13.00
C ALA A 617 14.58 -5.88 14.39
N ARG A 618 15.36 -5.65 15.47
CA ARG A 618 14.82 -5.43 16.81
C ARG A 618 14.14 -4.07 16.90
N VAL A 619 13.15 -3.94 17.79
CA VAL A 619 12.51 -2.66 18.08
C VAL A 619 13.50 -1.72 18.79
N LYS A 620 13.65 -0.52 18.26
CA LYS A 620 14.55 0.52 18.79
C LYS A 620 13.76 1.67 19.43
N PRO A 621 14.32 2.42 20.39
CA PRO A 621 13.59 3.42 21.17
C PRO A 621 12.95 4.56 20.38
N HIS A 622 13.45 4.87 19.18
CA HIS A 622 12.93 5.93 18.31
C HIS A 622 11.84 5.46 17.34
N MET A 623 11.59 4.15 17.27
CA MET A 623 10.58 3.60 16.38
C MET A 623 9.17 3.85 16.91
N ALA A 624 8.23 4.00 16.00
CA ALA A 624 6.83 4.14 16.33
C ALA A 624 6.27 2.86 16.97
N PRO A 625 5.35 2.97 17.94
CA PRO A 625 4.76 1.81 18.59
C PRO A 625 3.86 1.02 17.62
N PRO A 626 3.81 -0.32 17.73
CA PRO A 626 2.93 -1.14 16.92
C PRO A 626 1.45 -0.85 17.23
N LEU A 627 0.58 -1.15 16.26
CA LEU A 627 -0.87 -1.04 16.42
C LEU A 627 -1.36 -2.08 17.44
N GLU A 628 -2.31 -1.67 18.25
CA GLU A 628 -2.92 -2.49 19.30
C GLU A 628 -4.43 -2.55 19.10
N THR A 629 -5.05 -3.68 19.45
CA THR A 629 -6.52 -3.81 19.48
C THR A 629 -7.03 -3.57 20.89
N ASP A 630 -8.27 -3.09 21.01
CA ASP A 630 -8.94 -2.96 22.30
C ASP A 630 -9.61 -4.29 22.68
N PRO A 631 -9.25 -4.92 23.83
CA PRO A 631 -9.80 -6.22 24.20
C PRO A 631 -11.31 -6.21 24.51
N GLU A 632 -11.87 -5.06 24.90
CA GLU A 632 -13.30 -4.94 25.16
C GLU A 632 -14.07 -4.88 23.84
N ILE A 633 -13.60 -4.07 22.90
CA ILE A 633 -14.15 -4.00 21.55
C ILE A 633 -14.04 -5.35 20.85
N THR A 634 -12.89 -6.01 20.96
CA THR A 634 -12.67 -7.37 20.43
C THR A 634 -13.76 -8.33 20.93
N ARG A 635 -14.01 -8.37 22.26
CA ARG A 635 -15.08 -9.22 22.85
C ARG A 635 -16.50 -8.82 22.42
N ARG A 636 -16.76 -7.54 22.16
CA ARG A 636 -18.05 -7.08 21.62
C ARG A 636 -18.27 -7.61 20.21
N VAL A 637 -17.25 -7.48 19.37
CA VAL A 637 -17.30 -7.95 17.98
C VAL A 637 -17.35 -9.48 17.90
N ASP A 638 -16.68 -10.21 18.82
CA ASP A 638 -16.82 -11.67 18.94
C ASP A 638 -18.28 -12.11 19.10
N LYS A 639 -19.09 -11.36 19.86
CA LYS A 639 -20.54 -11.66 20.02
C LYS A 639 -21.32 -11.49 18.71
N LEU A 640 -20.90 -10.54 17.85
CA LEU A 640 -21.54 -10.36 16.53
C LEU A 640 -21.20 -11.51 15.58
N GLY A 641 -20.02 -12.13 15.72
CA GLY A 641 -19.60 -13.31 14.96
C GLY A 641 -20.05 -14.65 15.52
N ALA A 642 -20.60 -14.68 16.74
CA ALA A 642 -21.07 -15.90 17.39
C ALA A 642 -22.25 -16.55 16.61
N PRO A 643 -22.51 -17.87 16.81
CA PRO A 643 -23.68 -18.53 16.20
C PRO A 643 -24.96 -17.75 16.40
N GLY A 644 -25.67 -17.41 15.33
CA GLY A 644 -26.88 -16.58 15.35
C GLY A 644 -26.63 -15.06 15.35
N GLY A 645 -25.41 -14.63 15.46
CA GLY A 645 -25.03 -13.21 15.32
C GLY A 645 -25.04 -12.73 13.85
N PRO A 646 -25.15 -11.41 13.63
CA PRO A 646 -25.29 -10.83 12.28
C PRO A 646 -24.04 -10.97 11.39
N LEU A 647 -22.90 -11.29 11.97
CA LEU A 647 -21.61 -11.48 11.27
C LEU A 647 -21.11 -12.94 11.39
N HIS A 648 -22.00 -13.88 11.79
CA HIS A 648 -21.64 -15.29 11.86
C HIS A 648 -21.15 -15.83 10.51
N GLY A 649 -19.97 -16.47 10.51
CA GLY A 649 -19.31 -16.99 9.32
C GLY A 649 -18.54 -15.93 8.50
N LEU A 650 -18.63 -14.65 8.87
CA LEU A 650 -17.88 -13.56 8.20
C LEU A 650 -16.64 -13.10 9.00
N ILE A 651 -16.70 -13.24 10.35
CA ILE A 651 -15.60 -12.88 11.25
C ILE A 651 -15.30 -14.00 12.24
#